data_8fb90dd06af86aeb0181421ec41bd5ed
#
_entry.id   8fb90dd06af86aeb0181421ec41bd5ed
#
_cell.length_a   1.000
_cell.length_b   1.000
_cell.length_c   1.000
_cell.angle_alpha   90.00
_cell.angle_beta   90.00
_cell.angle_gamma   90.00
#
_symmetry.space_group_name_H-M   'P 1'
#
loop_
_entity.id
_entity.type
_entity.pdbx_description
1 polymer ?
#
loop_
_entity_poly.entity_id
_entity_poly.type
_entity_poly.pdbx_seq_one_letter_code
_entity_poly.pdbx_strand_id
1 'polypeptide(L)'
;MLHAILSILVGALGGLSARVIFSFAASVVLLPLSLFSSRRETQVSTVQAALALCLLVIAVSLYDFAVIKSWKGIVEHLTWGDYIGIVVFCVSSACIPDSRAADMAGDCKYNSMILNAGVYFSLFIPVGFLLMDCSENMWSYLSFIIVFLLFSFFLIDFHCSKKSMKQIFADGNNYPEIEIEKKRWAGRKWRMIAIIISVCFLTAFSVVQLFNGKKYAHENETVELDHTRLMDLGEQYLNKGDVERAVSCFKKSAEFGNAEAQRMLGYCYFWGEGIREDKQEAVKWYRLAAGQGNAEAQRMLGYCYFWGEGIREDKREAVKWYRLAADQGDAEAQRRLGYFYFWGKGIREDKREAVKWYRLAAGQGNAEAQRMLGYCYFWGEGIREDKREAVKWYRLAADQGDAEAQRRLGYFYFWGKGIREDKREAVKWYRLAAGQGNAEAQRRLGYCYYVGKGIREDKREAVKWYRLAAGQGNAEAQRRLGYCYYVGKGIREDKREAVKWYRLAAGQGNAEAQRRLGDCYYFGEGIREDKREAVKWYRLAAGQGNAEAQWRLGYCYFWGEGIREDKREAVKWYRLAADQGNAEAQRRLGYCYFWGEGIREDKREAVKWYRLAADQGNAEAQRRLGYCYFWGEGIREDKREAVKWYRLAADQGDAEAQRRLGYFYFWGKGIREDKREAVKWYRLAADQGNAEAQRWLGDCYFFGHGVGKNKREAVNWYFLSAEKGNAEAQRRLGACFYFGHGVAKNRQEAIRWYRLAAEQGNSVAISMLKKLGVM
;
A
#
# COMPACT_ATOMS: atom_id res chain seq x y z
N MET A 1 32.95 20.95 -5.07
CA MET A 1 32.52 19.89 -5.96
C MET A 1 32.11 18.63 -5.16
N LEU A 2 32.95 18.13 -4.24
CA LEU A 2 32.60 16.96 -3.39
C LEU A 2 31.35 17.20 -2.53
N HIS A 3 31.16 18.40 -1.99
CA HIS A 3 30.01 18.78 -1.16
C HIS A 3 28.68 18.81 -1.95
N ALA A 4 28.71 19.24 -3.19
CA ALA A 4 27.52 19.24 -4.06
C ALA A 4 27.14 17.82 -4.49
N ILE A 5 28.11 16.94 -4.71
CA ILE A 5 27.90 15.53 -5.06
C ILE A 5 27.34 14.76 -3.86
N LEU A 6 27.84 15.00 -2.65
CA LEU A 6 27.31 14.39 -1.41
C LEU A 6 25.88 14.86 -1.10
N SER A 7 25.58 16.15 -1.29
CA SER A 7 24.22 16.68 -1.07
C SER A 7 23.20 16.14 -2.09
N ILE A 8 23.62 15.91 -3.34
CA ILE A 8 22.78 15.29 -4.37
C ILE A 8 22.57 13.80 -4.10
N LEU A 9 23.60 13.09 -3.63
CA LEU A 9 23.51 11.66 -3.24
C LEU A 9 22.62 11.45 -2.02
N VAL A 10 22.66 12.31 -1.02
CA VAL A 10 21.80 12.26 0.17
C VAL A 10 20.35 12.61 -0.18
N GLY A 11 20.13 13.53 -1.12
CA GLY A 11 18.78 13.90 -1.60
C GLY A 11 18.14 12.84 -2.52
N ALA A 12 18.96 12.07 -3.26
CA ALA A 12 18.46 11.07 -4.21
C ALA A 12 18.22 9.68 -3.60
N LEU A 13 18.82 9.39 -2.44
CA LEU A 13 18.78 8.07 -1.77
C LEU A 13 17.91 8.07 -0.50
N GLY A 14 16.88 8.90 -0.45
CA GLY A 14 15.92 8.92 0.65
C GLY A 14 15.29 7.55 0.93
N GLY A 15 15.94 6.74 1.74
CA GLY A 15 15.49 5.40 2.15
C GLY A 15 16.59 4.38 2.44
N LEU A 16 17.87 4.69 2.16
CA LEU A 16 18.98 3.81 2.51
C LEU A 16 19.52 4.14 3.90
N SER A 17 19.69 3.10 4.72
CA SER A 17 20.16 3.25 6.10
C SER A 17 21.53 3.96 6.15
N ALA A 18 21.75 4.76 7.18
CA ALA A 18 23.02 5.48 7.44
C ALA A 18 24.28 4.61 7.30
N ARG A 19 24.16 3.28 7.50
CA ARG A 19 25.23 2.28 7.32
C ARG A 19 25.85 2.27 5.92
N VAL A 20 25.02 2.41 4.86
CA VAL A 20 25.50 2.34 3.47
C VAL A 20 26.23 3.63 3.09
N ILE A 21 25.76 4.77 3.58
CA ILE A 21 26.35 6.10 3.29
C ILE A 21 27.73 6.23 3.97
N PHE A 22 27.88 5.76 5.22
CA PHE A 22 29.14 5.78 5.96
C PHE A 22 30.17 4.82 5.36
N SER A 23 29.77 3.62 4.95
CA SER A 23 30.67 2.65 4.29
C SER A 23 31.20 3.17 2.96
N PHE A 24 30.38 3.88 2.18
CA PHE A 24 30.79 4.46 0.90
C PHE A 24 31.72 5.68 1.08
N ALA A 25 31.44 6.54 2.05
CA ALA A 25 32.30 7.70 2.37
C ALA A 25 33.69 7.27 2.86
N ALA A 26 33.75 6.25 3.72
CA ALA A 26 35.04 5.70 4.20
C ALA A 26 35.84 5.06 3.06
N SER A 27 35.20 4.36 2.12
CA SER A 27 35.89 3.75 0.98
C SER A 27 36.45 4.78 -0.01
N VAL A 28 35.74 5.89 -0.23
CA VAL A 28 36.17 6.97 -1.14
C VAL A 28 37.34 7.77 -0.58
N VAL A 29 37.43 7.91 0.75
CA VAL A 29 38.53 8.64 1.42
C VAL A 29 39.81 7.78 1.52
N LEU A 30 39.70 6.44 1.62
CA LEU A 30 40.84 5.53 1.77
C LEU A 30 41.46 5.10 0.41
N LEU A 31 40.72 5.22 -0.71
CA LEU A 31 41.25 4.85 -2.04
C LEU A 31 42.46 5.68 -2.52
N PRO A 32 42.56 7.01 -2.26
CA PRO A 32 43.72 7.78 -2.67
C PRO A 32 44.99 7.47 -1.87
N LEU A 33 44.87 6.96 -0.64
CA LEU A 33 46.04 6.68 0.24
C LEU A 33 46.82 5.44 -0.20
N SER A 34 46.17 4.48 -0.84
CA SER A 34 46.85 3.29 -1.40
C SER A 34 47.61 3.59 -2.70
N LEU A 35 47.25 4.67 -3.41
CA LEU A 35 47.90 5.09 -4.66
C LEU A 35 49.18 5.94 -4.45
N PHE A 36 49.40 6.49 -3.25
CA PHE A 36 50.57 7.31 -2.93
C PHE A 36 51.74 6.54 -2.34
N SER A 37 51.61 5.24 -2.13
CA SER A 37 52.65 4.40 -1.47
C SER A 37 53.82 3.97 -2.37
N SER A 38 53.88 4.37 -3.66
CA SER A 38 54.85 3.78 -4.62
C SER A 38 55.90 4.71 -5.20
N ARG A 39 56.26 5.84 -4.58
CA ARG A 39 57.47 6.59 -5.00
C ARG A 39 58.31 7.11 -3.83
N ARG A 40 59.59 6.69 -3.82
CA ARG A 40 60.67 7.21 -2.97
C ARG A 40 60.91 8.68 -3.34
N GLU A 41 60.63 9.59 -2.42
CA GLU A 41 61.40 10.80 -2.15
C GLU A 41 60.67 11.66 -1.10
N THR A 42 61.48 12.13 -0.09
CA THR A 42 61.20 13.12 0.95
C THR A 42 60.53 12.63 2.24
N GLN A 43 61.36 12.37 3.27
CA GLN A 43 60.93 12.08 4.66
C GLN A 43 60.19 13.25 5.35
N VAL A 44 60.16 14.46 4.78
CA VAL A 44 59.46 15.63 5.33
C VAL A 44 57.97 15.64 4.93
N SER A 45 57.64 15.03 3.82
CA SER A 45 56.25 15.07 3.30
C SER A 45 55.29 14.14 4.03
N THR A 46 55.75 13.05 4.62
CA THR A 46 54.90 12.07 5.34
C THR A 46 54.41 12.59 6.68
N VAL A 47 55.23 13.35 7.42
CA VAL A 47 54.83 13.97 8.69
C VAL A 47 53.84 15.12 8.42
N GLN A 48 54.06 15.91 7.39
CA GLN A 48 53.12 16.97 6.99
C GLN A 48 51.81 16.43 6.45
N ALA A 49 51.82 15.32 5.70
CA ALA A 49 50.61 14.66 5.25
C ALA A 49 49.81 14.04 6.40
N ALA A 50 50.50 13.43 7.40
CA ALA A 50 49.85 12.91 8.59
C ALA A 50 49.26 14.02 9.47
N LEU A 51 49.93 15.16 9.60
CA LEU A 51 49.41 16.32 10.32
C LEU A 51 48.22 16.96 9.59
N ALA A 52 48.29 17.07 8.28
CA ALA A 52 47.19 17.58 7.47
C ALA A 52 45.94 16.63 7.54
N LEU A 53 46.18 15.31 7.59
CA LEU A 53 45.10 14.33 7.76
C LEU A 53 44.48 14.42 9.16
N CYS A 54 45.28 14.59 10.20
CA CYS A 54 44.77 14.81 11.57
C CYS A 54 43.98 16.12 11.68
N LEU A 55 44.44 17.20 11.06
CA LEU A 55 43.71 18.46 11.02
C LEU A 55 42.42 18.37 10.22
N LEU A 56 42.42 17.60 9.13
CA LEU A 56 41.20 17.34 8.32
C LEU A 56 40.18 16.52 9.10
N VAL A 57 40.60 15.48 9.82
CA VAL A 57 39.74 14.66 10.68
C VAL A 57 39.16 15.50 11.82
N ILE A 58 39.96 16.37 12.42
CA ILE A 58 39.47 17.30 13.46
C ILE A 58 38.47 18.31 12.87
N ALA A 59 38.76 18.88 11.70
CA ALA A 59 37.85 19.82 11.02
C ALA A 59 36.53 19.16 10.60
N VAL A 60 36.58 17.92 10.10
CA VAL A 60 35.37 17.14 9.76
C VAL A 60 34.59 16.80 11.02
N SER A 61 35.27 16.40 12.11
CA SER A 61 34.59 16.09 13.38
C SER A 61 33.94 17.33 14.02
N LEU A 62 34.58 18.50 13.90
CA LEU A 62 34.02 19.78 14.37
C LEU A 62 32.85 20.25 13.50
N TYR A 63 32.90 19.99 12.19
CA TYR A 63 31.82 20.28 11.26
C TYR A 63 30.62 19.35 11.49
N ASP A 64 30.86 18.05 11.69
CA ASP A 64 29.80 17.08 12.03
C ASP A 64 29.14 17.42 13.36
N PHE A 65 29.92 17.90 14.35
CA PHE A 65 29.36 18.37 15.62
C PHE A 65 28.44 19.60 15.45
N ALA A 66 28.82 20.53 14.56
CA ALA A 66 27.97 21.70 14.25
C ALA A 66 26.69 21.30 13.49
N VAL A 67 26.75 20.29 12.61
CA VAL A 67 25.62 19.74 11.85
C VAL A 67 24.75 18.89 12.76
N ILE A 68 25.30 18.05 13.62
CA ILE A 68 24.57 17.21 14.59
C ILE A 68 23.76 18.07 15.57
N LYS A 69 24.27 19.24 15.96
CA LYS A 69 23.50 20.17 16.81
C LYS A 69 22.26 20.74 16.14
N SER A 70 22.21 20.76 14.80
CA SER A 70 21.02 21.13 14.02
C SER A 70 20.07 19.96 13.72
N TRP A 71 20.50 18.71 13.94
CA TRP A 71 19.80 17.47 13.60
C TRP A 71 19.42 16.63 14.83
N LYS A 72 19.07 17.29 15.92
CA LYS A 72 18.76 16.66 17.21
C LYS A 72 17.69 15.56 17.17
N GLY A 73 16.91 15.44 16.07
CA GLY A 73 15.86 14.44 15.91
C GLY A 73 16.26 13.13 15.21
N ILE A 74 17.50 12.99 14.69
CA ILE A 74 17.92 11.79 13.93
C ILE A 74 18.89 10.91 14.74
N VAL A 75 19.58 11.46 15.71
CA VAL A 75 20.60 10.74 16.50
C VAL A 75 19.99 9.85 17.59
N GLU A 76 18.73 10.05 17.95
CA GLU A 76 18.03 9.27 18.99
C GLU A 76 17.74 7.80 18.63
N HIS A 77 18.07 7.34 17.41
CA HIS A 77 17.78 5.97 16.95
C HIS A 77 18.99 5.06 16.76
N LEU A 78 20.21 5.49 17.11
CA LEU A 78 21.41 4.66 17.03
C LEU A 78 21.60 3.85 18.33
N THR A 79 21.48 2.53 18.24
CA THR A 79 21.67 1.62 19.39
C THR A 79 23.16 1.37 19.68
N TRP A 80 23.50 1.00 20.93
CA TRP A 80 24.86 0.58 21.33
C TRP A 80 25.46 -0.50 20.41
N GLY A 81 24.63 -1.37 19.83
CA GLY A 81 25.04 -2.37 18.86
C GLY A 81 25.60 -1.77 17.57
N ASP A 82 25.12 -0.61 17.15
CA ASP A 82 25.60 0.08 15.95
C ASP A 82 26.97 0.71 16.18
N TYR A 83 27.22 1.25 17.37
CA TYR A 83 28.55 1.79 17.78
C TYR A 83 29.58 0.68 17.89
N ILE A 84 29.24 -0.46 18.51
CA ILE A 84 30.13 -1.62 18.63
C ILE A 84 30.42 -2.19 17.22
N GLY A 85 29.44 -2.22 16.33
CA GLY A 85 29.60 -2.67 14.93
C GLY A 85 30.62 -1.79 14.17
N ILE A 86 30.58 -0.48 14.36
CA ILE A 86 31.52 0.47 13.72
C ILE A 86 32.97 0.29 14.27
N VAL A 87 33.11 0.13 15.58
CA VAL A 87 34.41 -0.11 16.21
C VAL A 87 35.00 -1.45 15.78
N VAL A 88 34.23 -2.52 15.75
CA VAL A 88 34.65 -3.86 15.29
C VAL A 88 35.01 -3.84 13.81
N PHE A 89 34.27 -3.10 12.97
CA PHE A 89 34.57 -2.97 11.55
C PHE A 89 35.88 -2.18 11.32
N CYS A 90 36.08 -1.09 12.04
CA CYS A 90 37.35 -0.32 11.96
C CYS A 90 38.57 -1.14 12.42
N VAL A 91 38.42 -1.93 13.47
CA VAL A 91 39.50 -2.81 14.00
C VAL A 91 39.72 -4.01 13.05
N SER A 92 38.67 -4.62 12.49
CA SER A 92 38.84 -5.74 11.56
C SER A 92 39.38 -5.31 10.20
N SER A 93 39.06 -4.10 9.73
CA SER A 93 39.63 -3.54 8.50
C SER A 93 41.11 -3.17 8.65
N ALA A 94 41.58 -2.85 9.87
CA ALA A 94 42.97 -2.60 10.17
C ALA A 94 43.81 -3.87 10.38
N CYS A 95 43.17 -5.02 10.58
CA CYS A 95 43.82 -6.30 10.89
C CYS A 95 43.87 -7.30 9.71
N ILE A 96 43.44 -6.93 8.50
CA ILE A 96 43.54 -7.83 7.33
C ILE A 96 44.99 -7.79 6.80
N PRO A 97 45.76 -8.89 6.90
CA PRO A 97 47.09 -8.96 6.28
C PRO A 97 46.92 -9.13 4.77
N ASP A 98 47.43 -8.21 3.98
CA ASP A 98 47.55 -8.40 2.54
C ASP A 98 48.57 -9.50 2.27
N SER A 99 48.12 -10.66 1.83
CA SER A 99 48.94 -11.86 1.57
C SER A 99 49.93 -11.72 0.41
N ARG A 100 50.09 -10.52 -0.15
CA ARG A 100 51.08 -10.20 -1.21
C ARG A 100 52.32 -9.44 -0.74
N ALA A 101 52.43 -9.12 0.57
CA ALA A 101 53.54 -8.35 1.12
C ALA A 101 54.65 -9.23 1.76
N ALA A 102 54.68 -10.54 1.50
CA ALA A 102 55.65 -11.48 2.09
C ALA A 102 57.07 -11.40 1.45
N ASP A 103 57.28 -10.65 0.36
CA ASP A 103 58.54 -10.65 -0.39
C ASP A 103 59.37 -9.35 -0.28
N MET A 104 59.06 -8.43 0.62
CA MET A 104 59.90 -7.25 0.88
C MET A 104 60.30 -7.13 2.36
N ALA A 105 61.25 -7.97 2.75
CA ALA A 105 61.91 -7.88 4.04
C ALA A 105 62.76 -6.60 4.10
N GLY A 106 62.22 -5.49 4.47
CA GLY A 106 62.93 -4.22 4.65
C GLY A 106 62.20 -3.17 5.48
N ASP A 107 60.87 -3.10 5.39
CA ASP A 107 60.09 -1.96 5.90
C ASP A 107 59.06 -2.28 7.00
N CYS A 108 59.19 -3.41 7.70
CA CYS A 108 58.26 -3.87 8.74
C CYS A 108 58.17 -2.96 9.98
N LYS A 109 59.02 -1.95 10.13
CA LYS A 109 59.06 -1.08 11.33
C LYS A 109 58.13 0.14 11.25
N TYR A 110 57.78 0.60 10.04
CA TYR A 110 56.91 1.77 9.87
C TYR A 110 55.44 1.42 10.00
N ASN A 111 55.03 0.26 9.49
CA ASN A 111 53.63 -0.19 9.56
C ASN A 111 53.17 -0.49 10.99
N SER A 112 54.07 -0.97 11.89
CA SER A 112 53.70 -1.23 13.28
C SER A 112 53.43 0.05 14.09
N MET A 113 54.04 1.17 13.69
CA MET A 113 53.84 2.45 14.37
C MET A 113 52.52 3.12 14.00
N ILE A 114 52.12 3.02 12.74
CA ILE A 114 50.81 3.50 12.26
C ILE A 114 49.66 2.63 12.81
N LEU A 115 49.86 1.29 12.86
CA LEU A 115 48.91 0.38 13.45
C LEU A 115 48.69 0.62 14.95
N ASN A 116 49.77 0.84 15.72
CA ASN A 116 49.64 1.13 17.13
C ASN A 116 48.99 2.49 17.40
N ALA A 117 49.28 3.52 16.60
CA ALA A 117 48.60 4.82 16.70
C ALA A 117 47.09 4.67 16.36
N GLY A 118 46.73 3.89 15.36
CA GLY A 118 45.33 3.62 14.97
C GLY A 118 44.54 2.89 16.06
N VAL A 119 45.14 1.88 16.71
CA VAL A 119 44.51 1.13 17.81
C VAL A 119 44.33 2.02 19.05
N TYR A 120 45.28 2.87 19.36
CA TYR A 120 45.12 3.82 20.47
C TYR A 120 44.09 4.90 20.17
N PHE A 121 44.00 5.41 18.94
CA PHE A 121 42.97 6.35 18.51
C PHE A 121 41.57 5.77 18.61
N SER A 122 41.39 4.51 18.20
CA SER A 122 40.09 3.85 18.23
C SER A 122 39.62 3.45 19.63
N LEU A 123 40.54 3.31 20.61
CA LEU A 123 40.18 3.01 22.01
C LEU A 123 39.88 4.29 22.82
N PHE A 124 40.55 5.40 22.54
CA PHE A 124 40.40 6.63 23.34
C PHE A 124 39.29 7.56 22.87
N ILE A 125 38.90 7.56 21.59
CA ILE A 125 37.79 8.38 21.09
C ILE A 125 36.47 7.96 21.72
N PRO A 126 36.08 6.66 21.79
CA PRO A 126 34.85 6.25 22.45
C PRO A 126 34.82 6.56 23.96
N VAL A 127 35.94 6.42 24.65
CA VAL A 127 36.02 6.77 26.07
C VAL A 127 35.89 8.28 26.29
N GLY A 128 36.44 9.09 25.37
CA GLY A 128 36.27 10.54 25.37
C GLY A 128 34.84 10.97 25.19
N PHE A 129 34.09 10.33 24.26
CA PHE A 129 32.68 10.58 24.05
C PHE A 129 31.79 10.11 25.24
N LEU A 130 32.14 9.01 25.89
CA LEU A 130 31.45 8.51 27.09
C LEU A 130 31.61 9.48 28.28
N LEU A 131 32.76 10.15 28.41
CA LEU A 131 32.99 11.17 29.42
C LEU A 131 32.37 12.53 29.07
N MET A 132 32.13 12.79 27.77
CA MET A 132 31.48 13.99 27.25
C MET A 132 29.99 14.04 27.56
N ASP A 133 29.30 12.89 27.58
CA ASP A 133 27.86 12.80 27.83
C ASP A 133 27.51 13.02 29.33
N CYS A 134 28.48 13.01 30.19
CA CYS A 134 28.28 13.11 31.64
C CYS A 134 28.52 14.50 32.27
N SER A 135 28.93 15.54 31.49
CA SER A 135 29.19 16.87 32.10
C SER A 135 28.91 18.06 31.16
N GLU A 136 28.05 18.98 31.58
CA GLU A 136 27.73 20.25 30.90
C GLU A 136 28.86 21.31 31.02
N ASN A 137 30.07 21.00 31.54
CA ASN A 137 31.09 21.98 31.87
C ASN A 137 32.27 22.01 30.85
N MET A 138 32.40 23.12 30.14
CA MET A 138 33.46 23.41 29.16
C MET A 138 34.88 23.15 29.66
N TRP A 139 35.17 23.25 30.97
CA TRP A 139 36.44 22.99 31.59
C TRP A 139 36.83 21.50 31.60
N SER A 140 35.88 20.62 31.62
CA SER A 140 36.12 19.16 31.52
C SER A 140 36.61 18.77 30.13
N TYR A 141 36.12 19.43 29.08
CA TYR A 141 36.59 19.24 27.71
C TYR A 141 38.06 19.72 27.52
N LEU A 142 38.38 20.88 28.08
CA LEU A 142 39.72 21.46 27.96
C LEU A 142 40.77 20.60 28.68
N SER A 143 40.44 20.08 29.86
CA SER A 143 41.31 19.18 30.61
C SER A 143 41.56 17.84 29.93
N PHE A 144 40.52 17.25 29.30
CA PHE A 144 40.63 16.01 28.52
C PHE A 144 41.53 16.20 27.29
N ILE A 145 41.36 17.28 26.55
CA ILE A 145 42.21 17.60 25.39
C ILE A 145 43.67 17.82 25.80
N ILE A 146 43.92 18.51 26.89
CA ILE A 146 45.29 18.74 27.40
C ILE A 146 45.95 17.44 27.82
N VAL A 147 45.26 16.56 28.54
CA VAL A 147 45.77 15.26 28.95
C VAL A 147 46.07 14.36 27.75
N PHE A 148 45.19 14.38 26.74
CA PHE A 148 45.38 13.61 25.50
C PHE A 148 46.60 14.10 24.70
N LEU A 149 46.78 15.41 24.57
CA LEU A 149 47.92 15.98 23.87
C LEU A 149 49.23 15.67 24.60
N LEU A 150 49.27 15.79 25.92
CA LEU A 150 50.44 15.46 26.74
C LEU A 150 50.82 13.97 26.65
N PHE A 151 49.82 13.09 26.64
CA PHE A 151 50.04 11.64 26.51
C PHE A 151 50.53 11.26 25.11
N SER A 152 50.01 11.89 24.08
CA SER A 152 50.47 11.69 22.70
C SER A 152 51.91 12.17 22.50
N PHE A 153 52.28 13.31 23.09
CA PHE A 153 53.63 13.84 23.05
C PHE A 153 54.62 12.92 23.79
N PHE A 154 54.20 12.36 24.93
CA PHE A 154 54.99 11.39 25.70
C PHE A 154 55.28 10.10 24.93
N LEU A 155 54.29 9.56 24.22
CA LEU A 155 54.48 8.35 23.41
C LEU A 155 55.47 8.57 22.27
N ILE A 156 55.46 9.76 21.65
CA ILE A 156 56.40 10.13 20.59
C ILE A 156 57.83 10.27 21.17
N ASP A 157 58.03 10.98 22.30
CA ASP A 157 59.32 11.15 22.97
C ASP A 157 59.88 9.81 23.48
N PHE A 158 59.07 8.96 24.07
CA PHE A 158 59.45 7.62 24.51
C PHE A 158 59.85 6.72 23.34
N HIS A 159 59.20 6.79 22.20
CA HIS A 159 59.57 5.98 21.04
C HIS A 159 60.83 6.48 20.36
N CYS A 160 61.09 7.78 20.28
CA CYS A 160 62.27 8.36 19.75
C CYS A 160 63.51 8.06 20.67
N SER A 161 63.33 8.16 21.99
CA SER A 161 64.37 7.82 22.96
C SER A 161 64.79 6.35 22.94
N LYS A 162 63.80 5.43 22.75
CA LYS A 162 64.04 3.98 22.64
C LYS A 162 64.76 3.60 21.35
N LYS A 163 64.53 4.34 20.26
CA LYS A 163 65.21 4.13 18.97
C LYS A 163 66.71 4.57 19.05
N SER A 164 67.04 5.72 19.67
CA SER A 164 68.40 6.19 19.90
C SER A 164 69.16 5.21 20.76
N MET A 165 68.59 4.70 21.84
CA MET A 165 69.21 3.72 22.71
C MET A 165 69.49 2.37 22.00
N LYS A 166 68.68 1.89 21.13
CA LYS A 166 68.91 0.65 20.34
C LYS A 166 70.07 0.82 19.35
N GLN A 167 70.25 2.00 18.78
CA GLN A 167 71.36 2.27 17.87
C GLN A 167 72.71 2.35 18.62
N ILE A 168 72.72 2.97 19.79
CA ILE A 168 73.88 3.08 20.66
C ILE A 168 74.38 1.69 21.18
N PHE A 169 73.44 0.75 21.45
CA PHE A 169 73.76 -0.62 21.87
C PHE A 169 74.22 -1.55 20.76
N ALA A 170 73.95 -1.20 19.48
CA ALA A 170 74.38 -2.00 18.35
C ALA A 170 75.82 -1.80 17.93
N ASP A 171 76.44 -0.64 18.29
CA ASP A 171 77.78 -0.29 17.83
C ASP A 171 78.96 -0.62 18.82
N GLY A 172 78.68 -1.45 19.83
CA GLY A 172 79.70 -2.23 20.58
C GLY A 172 80.84 -1.50 21.29
N ASN A 173 80.82 -0.18 21.43
CA ASN A 173 81.92 0.58 22.07
C ASN A 173 81.52 1.13 23.44
N ASN A 174 82.43 0.82 24.43
CA ASN A 174 82.32 1.28 25.82
C ASN A 174 82.68 2.78 25.91
N TYR A 175 81.68 3.66 26.04
CA TYR A 175 81.92 5.07 26.36
C TYR A 175 81.32 5.47 27.70
N PRO A 176 81.93 6.29 28.52
CA PRO A 176 81.45 6.75 29.84
C PRO A 176 80.14 7.61 29.72
N GLU A 177 79.86 8.15 28.56
CA GLU A 177 78.60 8.91 28.31
C GLU A 177 77.28 8.10 28.40
N ILE A 178 77.38 6.78 28.26
CA ILE A 178 76.22 5.88 28.33
C ILE A 178 75.62 5.83 29.75
N GLU A 179 76.47 5.96 30.78
CA GLU A 179 75.96 5.91 32.15
C GLU A 179 75.30 7.23 32.58
N ILE A 180 75.76 8.35 32.03
CA ILE A 180 75.11 9.65 32.22
C ILE A 180 73.77 9.73 31.53
N GLU A 181 73.63 9.15 30.34
CA GLU A 181 72.33 9.10 29.62
C GLU A 181 71.33 8.12 30.25
N LYS A 182 71.84 6.98 30.79
CA LYS A 182 70.98 6.06 31.58
C LYS A 182 70.41 6.75 32.83
N LYS A 183 71.20 7.52 33.53
CA LYS A 183 70.82 8.30 34.74
C LYS A 183 69.81 9.43 34.35
N ARG A 184 70.07 10.13 33.24
CA ARG A 184 69.14 11.15 32.69
C ARG A 184 67.80 10.54 32.27
N TRP A 185 67.81 9.35 31.65
CA TRP A 185 66.63 8.66 31.24
C TRP A 185 65.82 8.15 32.45
N ALA A 186 66.42 7.58 33.44
CA ALA A 186 65.77 7.17 34.68
C ALA A 186 65.18 8.38 35.43
N GLY A 187 65.83 9.51 35.47
CA GLY A 187 65.34 10.73 36.08
C GLY A 187 64.10 11.30 35.36
N ARG A 188 64.08 11.28 34.02
CA ARG A 188 62.89 11.68 33.23
C ARG A 188 61.74 10.76 33.48
N LYS A 189 61.92 9.43 33.52
CA LYS A 189 60.90 8.45 33.82
C LYS A 189 60.19 8.68 35.16
N TRP A 190 60.94 8.95 36.20
CA TRP A 190 60.43 9.24 37.53
C TRP A 190 59.67 10.59 37.61
N ARG A 191 60.13 11.62 36.93
CA ARG A 191 59.44 12.92 36.86
C ARG A 191 58.09 12.79 36.14
N MET A 192 58.02 12.00 35.07
CA MET A 192 56.77 11.77 34.35
C MET A 192 55.75 10.93 35.15
N ILE A 193 56.23 9.92 35.88
CA ILE A 193 55.37 9.14 36.78
C ILE A 193 54.79 10.05 37.88
N ALA A 194 55.61 10.95 38.45
CA ALA A 194 55.12 11.92 39.42
C ALA A 194 54.12 12.90 38.87
N ILE A 195 54.29 13.37 37.62
CA ILE A 195 53.29 14.23 36.95
C ILE A 195 51.96 13.48 36.70
N ILE A 196 52.02 12.22 36.24
CA ILE A 196 50.80 11.40 36.01
C ILE A 196 50.05 11.16 37.33
N ILE A 197 50.76 10.81 38.39
CA ILE A 197 50.19 10.63 39.74
C ILE A 197 49.55 11.94 40.22
N SER A 198 50.18 13.09 40.02
CA SER A 198 49.64 14.39 40.44
C SER A 198 48.39 14.78 39.65
N VAL A 199 48.35 14.50 38.35
CA VAL A 199 47.14 14.74 37.51
C VAL A 199 46.02 13.82 37.91
N CYS A 200 46.30 12.54 38.18
CA CYS A 200 45.28 11.58 38.67
C CYS A 200 44.73 12.00 40.04
N PHE A 201 45.57 12.52 40.92
CA PHE A 201 45.15 13.00 42.25
C PHE A 201 44.28 14.27 42.12
N LEU A 202 44.65 15.21 41.26
CA LEU A 202 43.86 16.43 41.03
C LEU A 202 42.49 16.14 40.39
N THR A 203 42.42 15.17 39.46
CA THR A 203 41.16 14.76 38.86
C THR A 203 40.27 14.02 39.85
N ALA A 204 40.82 13.11 40.66
CA ALA A 204 40.09 12.43 41.74
C ALA A 204 39.60 13.43 42.82
N PHE A 205 40.39 14.42 43.16
CA PHE A 205 40.00 15.46 44.13
C PHE A 205 38.88 16.36 43.58
N SER A 206 38.92 16.73 42.29
CA SER A 206 37.84 17.48 41.63
C SER A 206 36.54 16.69 41.56
N VAL A 207 36.58 15.39 41.31
CA VAL A 207 35.41 14.50 41.33
C VAL A 207 34.84 14.38 42.74
N VAL A 208 35.67 14.25 43.78
CA VAL A 208 35.19 14.19 45.18
C VAL A 208 34.59 15.53 45.62
N GLN A 209 35.10 16.67 45.19
CA GLN A 209 34.50 17.99 45.46
C GLN A 209 33.16 18.18 44.76
N LEU A 210 32.99 17.66 43.54
CA LEU A 210 31.70 17.65 42.82
C LEU A 210 30.66 16.80 43.52
N PHE A 211 31.06 15.66 44.08
CA PHE A 211 30.15 14.82 44.86
C PHE A 211 29.78 15.44 46.24
N ASN A 212 30.72 16.11 46.90
CA ASN A 212 30.49 16.74 48.20
C ASN A 212 29.73 18.08 48.07
N GLY A 213 29.89 18.82 46.98
CA GLY A 213 29.16 20.08 46.74
C GLY A 213 27.64 19.98 46.59
N LYS A 214 27.12 18.78 46.25
CA LYS A 214 25.66 18.52 46.20
C LYS A 214 25.03 18.16 47.54
N LYS A 215 25.80 17.99 48.60
CA LYS A 215 25.32 17.49 49.91
C LYS A 215 24.96 18.57 50.93
N TYR A 216 25.24 19.86 50.67
CA TYR A 216 25.10 20.92 51.68
C TYR A 216 24.13 22.06 51.31
N ALA A 217 23.12 21.81 50.49
CA ALA A 217 22.18 22.89 50.09
C ALA A 217 20.71 22.62 50.44
N HIS A 218 20.37 21.74 51.37
CA HIS A 218 18.99 21.70 51.93
C HIS A 218 18.96 20.96 53.26
N GLU A 219 19.44 21.57 54.33
CA GLU A 219 19.00 21.24 55.70
C GLU A 219 18.37 22.47 56.32
N ASN A 220 17.05 22.62 56.14
CA ASN A 220 16.19 23.29 57.10
C ASN A 220 14.75 22.91 56.83
N GLU A 221 14.09 22.40 57.90
CA GLU A 221 12.69 21.98 58.02
C GLU A 221 12.32 20.65 57.44
N THR A 222 12.80 19.55 57.99
CA THR A 222 12.16 18.26 57.92
C THR A 222 11.12 18.11 59.02
N VAL A 223 9.90 18.56 58.74
CA VAL A 223 8.72 17.89 59.31
C VAL A 223 8.64 16.55 58.56
N GLU A 224 8.76 15.44 59.32
CA GLU A 224 8.47 14.09 58.76
C GLU A 224 7.00 14.05 58.34
N LEU A 225 6.74 14.50 57.11
CA LEU A 225 5.45 14.34 56.45
C LEU A 225 5.37 12.83 56.09
N ASP A 226 4.41 12.16 56.76
CA ASP A 226 4.03 10.79 56.42
C ASP A 226 3.83 10.69 54.90
N HIS A 227 4.43 9.64 54.30
CA HIS A 227 4.38 9.41 52.83
C HIS A 227 2.94 9.40 52.28
N THR A 228 1.96 9.02 53.08
CA THR A 228 0.53 9.06 52.74
C THR A 228 0.03 10.53 52.63
N ARG A 229 0.40 11.37 53.57
CA ARG A 229 0.07 12.80 53.54
C ARG A 229 0.73 13.55 52.33
N LEU A 230 1.95 13.12 51.94
CA LEU A 230 2.61 13.65 50.76
C LEU A 230 1.89 13.26 49.47
N MET A 231 1.35 12.05 49.39
CA MET A 231 0.53 11.59 48.28
C MET A 231 -0.76 12.39 48.16
N ASP A 232 -1.52 12.55 49.27
CA ASP A 232 -2.76 13.33 49.34
C ASP A 232 -2.53 14.79 48.96
N LEU A 233 -1.42 15.38 49.43
CA LEU A 233 -1.04 16.74 49.08
C LEU A 233 -0.71 16.88 47.60
N GLY A 234 -0.02 15.91 47.02
CA GLY A 234 0.26 15.85 45.58
C GLY A 234 -1.02 15.79 44.76
N GLU A 235 -2.00 14.97 45.14
CA GLU A 235 -3.32 14.95 44.49
C GLU A 235 -4.07 16.26 44.61
N GLN A 236 -4.01 16.93 45.77
CA GLN A 236 -4.61 18.25 45.95
C GLN A 236 -3.99 19.31 45.04
N TYR A 237 -2.66 19.30 44.85
CA TYR A 237 -2.00 20.20 43.92
C TYR A 237 -2.35 19.87 42.47
N LEU A 238 -2.42 18.58 42.11
CA LEU A 238 -2.85 18.14 40.78
C LEU A 238 -4.28 18.64 40.47
N ASN A 239 -5.21 18.48 41.42
CA ASN A 239 -6.59 18.97 41.29
C ASN A 239 -6.69 20.49 41.16
N LYS A 240 -5.73 21.25 41.69
CA LYS A 240 -5.62 22.71 41.55
C LYS A 240 -4.90 23.11 40.26
N GLY A 241 -4.40 22.18 39.46
CA GLY A 241 -3.64 22.43 38.25
C GLY A 241 -2.14 22.79 38.47
N ASP A 242 -1.65 22.69 39.71
CA ASP A 242 -0.27 22.95 40.07
C ASP A 242 0.54 21.63 39.95
N VAL A 243 0.84 21.27 38.71
CA VAL A 243 1.44 19.97 38.37
C VAL A 243 2.89 19.87 38.88
N GLU A 244 3.65 20.98 38.88
CA GLU A 244 5.05 20.97 39.34
C GLU A 244 5.16 20.68 40.86
N ARG A 245 4.28 21.28 41.68
CA ARG A 245 4.23 20.97 43.12
C ARG A 245 3.70 19.56 43.37
N ALA A 246 2.72 19.10 42.59
CA ALA A 246 2.22 17.74 42.67
C ALA A 246 3.37 16.73 42.43
N VAL A 247 4.16 16.90 41.37
CA VAL A 247 5.32 16.04 41.05
C VAL A 247 6.35 16.06 42.17
N SER A 248 6.61 17.22 42.80
CA SER A 248 7.54 17.32 43.93
C SER A 248 7.06 16.48 45.14
N CYS A 249 5.74 16.52 45.42
CA CYS A 249 5.14 15.70 46.46
C CYS A 249 5.16 14.21 46.13
N PHE A 250 4.78 13.82 44.89
CA PHE A 250 4.85 12.44 44.42
C PHE A 250 6.28 11.90 44.47
N LYS A 251 7.27 12.69 44.09
CA LYS A 251 8.67 12.26 44.16
C LYS A 251 9.12 11.91 45.57
N LYS A 252 8.83 12.78 46.54
CA LYS A 252 9.14 12.52 47.96
C LYS A 252 8.41 11.30 48.45
N SER A 253 7.09 11.15 48.21
CA SER A 253 6.32 9.99 48.63
C SER A 253 6.79 8.69 47.97
N ALA A 254 7.19 8.76 46.67
CA ALA A 254 7.72 7.61 45.93
C ALA A 254 9.09 7.13 46.50
N GLU A 255 9.95 8.07 46.89
CA GLU A 255 11.24 7.80 47.57
C GLU A 255 11.05 7.10 48.90
N PHE A 256 9.95 7.37 49.63
CA PHE A 256 9.54 6.63 50.85
C PHE A 256 8.88 5.28 50.54
N GLY A 257 8.76 4.89 49.26
CA GLY A 257 8.29 3.58 48.86
C GLY A 257 6.78 3.46 48.60
N ASN A 258 6.02 4.55 48.65
CA ASN A 258 4.60 4.51 48.34
C ASN A 258 4.35 4.09 46.87
N ALA A 259 3.70 2.95 46.66
CA ALA A 259 3.50 2.32 45.36
C ALA A 259 2.66 3.23 44.43
N GLU A 260 1.64 3.90 44.95
CA GLU A 260 0.80 4.80 44.16
C GLU A 260 1.55 6.07 43.73
N ALA A 261 2.34 6.66 44.65
CA ALA A 261 3.21 7.79 44.30
C ALA A 261 4.27 7.41 43.25
N GLN A 262 4.86 6.21 43.36
CA GLN A 262 5.78 5.69 42.35
C GLN A 262 5.07 5.54 40.98
N ARG A 263 3.82 5.06 40.96
CA ARG A 263 3.01 4.98 39.74
C ARG A 263 2.75 6.38 39.16
N MET A 264 2.33 7.34 40.00
CA MET A 264 2.08 8.71 39.58
C MET A 264 3.32 9.42 39.06
N LEU A 265 4.45 9.24 39.74
CA LEU A 265 5.73 9.79 39.30
C LEU A 265 6.18 9.16 37.97
N GLY A 266 5.99 7.83 37.81
CA GLY A 266 6.19 7.14 36.56
C GLY A 266 5.33 7.72 35.44
N TYR A 267 4.06 8.05 35.71
CA TYR A 267 3.16 8.70 34.77
C TYR A 267 3.66 10.10 34.37
N CYS A 268 4.06 10.91 35.35
CA CYS A 268 4.58 12.25 35.09
C CYS A 268 5.84 12.22 34.22
N TYR A 269 6.80 11.32 34.49
CA TYR A 269 7.97 11.13 33.63
C TYR A 269 7.62 10.61 32.25
N PHE A 270 6.61 9.77 32.14
CA PHE A 270 6.24 9.14 30.86
C PHE A 270 5.61 10.15 29.88
N TRP A 271 4.83 11.09 30.39
CA TRP A 271 4.10 12.11 29.58
C TRP A 271 4.72 13.50 29.63
N GLY A 272 5.73 13.71 30.47
CA GLY A 272 6.35 15.02 30.65
C GLY A 272 5.44 16.02 31.41
N GLU A 273 4.56 15.53 32.29
CA GLU A 273 3.65 16.37 33.03
C GLU A 273 4.27 16.91 34.32
N GLY A 274 4.53 18.21 34.38
CA GLY A 274 5.17 18.90 35.51
C GLY A 274 6.65 18.55 35.71
N ILE A 275 7.21 17.73 34.82
CA ILE A 275 8.62 17.34 34.78
C ILE A 275 8.99 17.01 33.33
N ARG A 276 10.27 17.12 32.99
CA ARG A 276 10.74 16.74 31.66
C ARG A 276 10.46 15.27 31.38
N GLU A 277 9.92 14.97 30.21
CA GLU A 277 9.69 13.59 29.74
C GLU A 277 10.98 12.78 29.79
N ASP A 278 10.93 11.64 30.50
CA ASP A 278 11.96 10.63 30.54
C ASP A 278 11.33 9.23 30.69
N LYS A 279 11.13 8.57 29.57
CA LYS A 279 10.51 7.23 29.57
C LYS A 279 11.36 6.15 30.26
N GLN A 280 12.68 6.34 30.30
CA GLN A 280 13.57 5.39 31.00
C GLN A 280 13.39 5.53 32.50
N GLU A 281 13.32 6.74 33.00
CA GLU A 281 13.04 7.01 34.41
C GLU A 281 11.63 6.56 34.79
N ALA A 282 10.62 6.81 33.92
CA ALA A 282 9.26 6.34 34.10
C ALA A 282 9.20 4.80 34.30
N VAL A 283 9.93 4.03 33.48
CA VAL A 283 10.00 2.57 33.60
C VAL A 283 10.61 2.14 34.93
N LYS A 284 11.59 2.85 35.48
CA LYS A 284 12.16 2.51 36.78
C LYS A 284 11.10 2.66 37.88
N TRP A 285 10.36 3.75 37.89
CA TRP A 285 9.30 4.00 38.85
C TRP A 285 8.12 3.04 38.69
N TYR A 286 7.68 2.78 37.46
CA TYR A 286 6.66 1.76 37.20
C TYR A 286 7.10 0.37 37.69
N ARG A 287 8.38 0.02 37.54
CA ARG A 287 8.89 -1.29 38.00
C ARG A 287 8.86 -1.40 39.52
N LEU A 288 9.17 -0.35 40.26
CA LEU A 288 9.07 -0.31 41.71
C LEU A 288 7.63 -0.48 42.16
N ALA A 289 6.69 0.30 41.62
CA ALA A 289 5.28 0.21 41.93
C ALA A 289 4.67 -1.17 41.53
N ALA A 290 5.02 -1.66 40.34
CA ALA A 290 4.56 -2.98 39.86
C ALA A 290 5.07 -4.13 40.69
N GLY A 291 6.31 -4.05 41.23
CA GLY A 291 6.89 -5.02 42.15
C GLY A 291 6.17 -5.06 43.48
N GLN A 292 5.56 -3.99 43.92
CA GLN A 292 4.71 -3.91 45.10
C GLN A 292 3.25 -4.34 44.82
N GLY A 293 2.92 -4.79 43.62
CA GLY A 293 1.61 -5.28 43.26
C GLY A 293 0.64 -4.28 42.71
N ASN A 294 1.06 -3.01 42.45
CA ASN A 294 0.17 -2.03 41.88
C ASN A 294 -0.24 -2.43 40.42
N ALA A 295 -1.53 -2.74 40.22
CA ALA A 295 -2.06 -3.30 38.99
C ALA A 295 -1.91 -2.33 37.80
N GLU A 296 -2.13 -1.05 38.03
CA GLU A 296 -1.98 -0.04 36.97
C GLU A 296 -0.51 0.15 36.56
N ALA A 297 0.42 0.14 37.51
CA ALA A 297 1.85 0.18 37.21
C ALA A 297 2.29 -1.09 36.45
N GLN A 298 1.77 -2.25 36.81
CA GLN A 298 2.00 -3.51 36.08
C GLN A 298 1.47 -3.39 34.63
N ARG A 299 0.28 -2.82 34.44
CA ARG A 299 -0.28 -2.55 33.11
C ARG A 299 0.58 -1.58 32.32
N MET A 300 1.04 -0.48 32.94
CA MET A 300 1.91 0.49 32.25
C MET A 300 3.30 -0.09 31.94
N LEU A 301 3.85 -0.89 32.82
CA LEU A 301 5.11 -1.59 32.56
C LEU A 301 4.96 -2.60 31.43
N GLY A 302 3.83 -3.32 31.37
CA GLY A 302 3.45 -4.16 30.24
C GLY A 302 3.35 -3.38 28.93
N TYR A 303 2.82 -2.16 28.96
CA TYR A 303 2.77 -1.23 27.82
C TYR A 303 4.18 -0.83 27.36
N CYS A 304 5.05 -0.43 28.30
CA CYS A 304 6.42 -0.05 27.99
C CYS A 304 7.19 -1.19 27.31
N TYR A 305 7.09 -2.41 27.82
CA TYR A 305 7.70 -3.58 27.18
C TYR A 305 7.10 -3.93 25.83
N PHE A 306 5.80 -3.68 25.61
CA PHE A 306 5.16 -4.00 24.33
C PHE A 306 5.58 -3.10 23.21
N TRP A 307 5.74 -1.78 23.47
CA TRP A 307 6.08 -0.76 22.49
C TRP A 307 7.55 -0.39 22.46
N GLY A 308 8.34 -0.86 23.44
CA GLY A 308 9.74 -0.46 23.59
C GLY A 308 9.91 0.97 24.11
N GLU A 309 8.94 1.47 24.90
CA GLU A 309 8.94 2.82 25.44
C GLU A 309 9.76 2.90 26.72
N GLY A 310 10.89 3.60 26.68
CA GLY A 310 11.85 3.72 27.80
C GLY A 310 12.59 2.41 28.14
N ILE A 311 12.30 1.31 27.46
CA ILE A 311 12.92 0.01 27.63
C ILE A 311 12.89 -0.74 26.30
N ARG A 312 13.79 -1.71 26.10
CA ARG A 312 13.78 -2.55 24.91
C ARG A 312 12.46 -3.33 24.79
N GLU A 313 11.88 -3.34 23.60
CA GLU A 313 10.69 -4.14 23.30
C GLU A 313 10.89 -5.62 23.64
N ASP A 314 10.01 -6.15 24.50
CA ASP A 314 9.91 -7.56 24.82
C ASP A 314 8.44 -7.96 25.04
N LYS A 315 7.82 -8.54 24.02
CA LYS A 315 6.42 -8.97 24.08
C LYS A 315 6.17 -10.10 25.06
N ARG A 316 7.17 -10.92 25.39
CA ARG A 316 7.03 -12.00 26.38
C ARG A 316 6.98 -11.41 27.77
N GLU A 317 7.84 -10.45 28.04
CA GLU A 317 7.85 -9.75 29.32
C GLU A 317 6.57 -8.91 29.47
N ALA A 318 6.12 -8.23 28.39
CA ALA A 318 4.85 -7.50 28.38
C ALA A 318 3.67 -8.41 28.79
N VAL A 319 3.59 -9.63 28.27
CA VAL A 319 2.55 -10.60 28.63
C VAL A 319 2.57 -10.96 30.12
N LYS A 320 3.74 -11.10 30.73
CA LYS A 320 3.85 -11.40 32.16
C LYS A 320 3.26 -10.28 33.02
N TRP A 321 3.64 -9.05 32.72
CA TRP A 321 3.16 -7.89 33.45
C TRP A 321 1.67 -7.64 33.24
N TYR A 322 1.18 -7.76 32.00
CA TYR A 322 -0.27 -7.68 31.74
C TYR A 322 -1.05 -8.79 32.44
N ARG A 323 -0.48 -10.01 32.58
CA ARG A 323 -1.14 -11.09 33.30
C ARG A 323 -1.30 -10.77 34.79
N LEU A 324 -0.24 -10.26 35.43
CA LEU A 324 -0.30 -9.86 36.83
C LEU A 324 -1.38 -8.80 37.07
N ALA A 325 -1.47 -7.79 36.21
CA ALA A 325 -2.53 -6.79 36.31
C ALA A 325 -3.93 -7.35 36.00
N ALA A 326 -4.03 -8.23 34.99
CA ALA A 326 -5.29 -8.85 34.58
C ALA A 326 -5.85 -9.80 35.67
N ASP A 327 -4.99 -10.55 36.38
CA ASP A 327 -5.33 -11.43 37.47
C ASP A 327 -5.86 -10.64 38.69
N GLN A 328 -5.43 -9.39 38.85
CA GLN A 328 -5.96 -8.44 39.83
C GLN A 328 -7.28 -7.78 39.42
N GLY A 329 -7.76 -8.05 38.20
CA GLY A 329 -9.03 -7.54 37.72
C GLY A 329 -8.94 -6.30 36.82
N ASP A 330 -7.74 -5.79 36.49
CA ASP A 330 -7.61 -4.63 35.54
C ASP A 330 -8.21 -4.98 34.18
N ALA A 331 -9.33 -4.32 33.83
CA ALA A 331 -10.09 -4.62 32.62
C ALA A 331 -9.30 -4.35 31.33
N GLU A 332 -8.44 -3.32 31.31
CA GLU A 332 -7.60 -3.02 30.15
C GLU A 332 -6.48 -4.05 29.98
N ALA A 333 -5.85 -4.49 31.08
CA ALA A 333 -4.87 -5.57 31.05
C ALA A 333 -5.50 -6.89 30.59
N GLN A 334 -6.71 -7.22 31.07
CA GLN A 334 -7.48 -8.38 30.60
C GLN A 334 -7.75 -8.28 29.09
N ARG A 335 -8.17 -7.13 28.59
CA ARG A 335 -8.37 -6.90 27.17
C ARG A 335 -7.06 -7.08 26.39
N ARG A 336 -5.95 -6.51 26.86
CA ARG A 336 -4.63 -6.65 26.25
C ARG A 336 -4.15 -8.09 26.24
N LEU A 337 -4.35 -8.81 27.34
CA LEU A 337 -3.99 -10.22 27.44
C LEU A 337 -4.82 -11.07 26.46
N GLY A 338 -6.12 -10.78 26.33
CA GLY A 338 -6.98 -11.34 25.29
C GLY A 338 -6.42 -11.11 23.88
N TYR A 339 -5.95 -9.89 23.58
CA TYR A 339 -5.30 -9.57 22.31
C TYR A 339 -4.02 -10.38 22.08
N PHE A 340 -3.18 -10.56 23.11
CA PHE A 340 -1.94 -11.34 22.98
C PHE A 340 -2.23 -12.80 22.67
N TYR A 341 -3.17 -13.40 23.35
CA TYR A 341 -3.60 -14.77 23.08
C TYR A 341 -4.28 -14.91 21.72
N PHE A 342 -5.04 -13.92 21.28
CA PHE A 342 -5.76 -13.96 20.01
C PHE A 342 -4.82 -13.94 18.80
N TRP A 343 -3.74 -13.15 18.87
CA TRP A 343 -2.80 -12.95 17.77
C TRP A 343 -1.45 -13.64 17.97
N GLY A 344 -1.24 -14.36 19.05
CA GLY A 344 0.04 -15.02 19.35
C GLY A 344 1.21 -14.05 19.54
N LYS A 345 0.96 -12.86 20.12
CA LYS A 345 2.00 -11.84 20.32
C LYS A 345 2.74 -12.05 21.64
N GLY A 346 3.99 -12.50 21.60
CA GLY A 346 4.79 -12.80 22.79
C GLY A 346 4.35 -14.04 23.57
N ILE A 347 3.30 -14.70 23.13
CA ILE A 347 2.75 -15.94 23.69
C ILE A 347 2.19 -16.79 22.55
N ARG A 348 2.04 -18.11 22.76
CA ARG A 348 1.39 -18.98 21.77
C ARG A 348 -0.07 -18.56 21.56
N GLU A 349 -0.49 -18.49 20.29
CA GLU A 349 -1.88 -18.23 19.95
C GLU A 349 -2.81 -19.25 20.61
N ASP A 350 -3.80 -18.76 21.34
CA ASP A 350 -4.90 -19.53 21.90
C ASP A 350 -6.19 -18.69 21.94
N LYS A 351 -6.99 -18.84 20.89
CA LYS A 351 -8.25 -18.09 20.78
C LYS A 351 -9.28 -18.42 21.85
N ARG A 352 -9.22 -19.63 22.45
CA ARG A 352 -10.13 -20.01 23.57
C ARG A 352 -9.75 -19.23 24.81
N GLU A 353 -8.47 -19.15 25.08
CA GLU A 353 -7.97 -18.38 26.22
C GLU A 353 -8.22 -16.88 26.02
N ALA A 354 -8.02 -16.38 24.77
CA ALA A 354 -8.35 -14.99 24.42
C ALA A 354 -9.82 -14.64 24.74
N VAL A 355 -10.75 -15.53 24.39
CA VAL A 355 -12.19 -15.33 24.69
C VAL A 355 -12.47 -15.25 26.19
N LYS A 356 -11.79 -16.03 27.03
CA LYS A 356 -11.95 -15.93 28.48
C LYS A 356 -11.58 -14.54 28.99
N TRP A 357 -10.41 -14.05 28.57
CA TRP A 357 -9.94 -12.75 29.00
C TRP A 357 -10.80 -11.59 28.43
N TYR A 358 -11.23 -11.68 27.17
CA TYR A 358 -12.18 -10.71 26.62
C TYR A 358 -13.51 -10.72 27.37
N ARG A 359 -14.00 -11.91 27.81
CA ARG A 359 -15.25 -12.00 28.58
C ARG A 359 -15.15 -11.32 29.94
N LEU A 360 -14.02 -11.48 30.64
CA LEU A 360 -13.77 -10.80 31.90
C LEU A 360 -13.76 -9.26 31.73
N ALA A 361 -12.98 -8.77 30.79
CA ALA A 361 -12.92 -7.33 30.50
C ALA A 361 -14.27 -6.76 29.99
N ALA A 362 -14.96 -7.50 29.12
CA ALA A 362 -16.27 -7.12 28.59
C ALA A 362 -17.34 -7.07 29.67
N GLY A 363 -17.29 -8.00 30.63
CA GLY A 363 -18.17 -8.03 31.83
C GLY A 363 -18.00 -6.81 32.73
N GLN A 364 -16.79 -6.23 32.76
CA GLN A 364 -16.49 -4.99 33.46
C GLN A 364 -16.84 -3.74 32.67
N GLY A 365 -17.43 -3.88 31.47
CA GLY A 365 -17.86 -2.75 30.66
C GLY A 365 -16.84 -2.26 29.63
N ASN A 366 -15.66 -2.88 29.48
CA ASN A 366 -14.67 -2.46 28.50
C ASN A 366 -15.24 -2.61 27.08
N ALA A 367 -15.53 -1.48 26.42
CA ALA A 367 -16.19 -1.43 25.09
C ALA A 367 -15.40 -2.17 24.00
N GLU A 368 -14.07 -2.05 24.00
CA GLU A 368 -13.24 -2.73 23.00
C GLU A 368 -13.23 -4.24 23.22
N ALA A 369 -13.21 -4.71 24.49
CA ALA A 369 -13.34 -6.12 24.81
C ALA A 369 -14.72 -6.67 24.41
N GLN A 370 -15.80 -5.91 24.63
CA GLN A 370 -17.15 -6.26 24.16
C GLN A 370 -17.19 -6.38 22.62
N ARG A 371 -16.56 -5.45 21.93
CA ARG A 371 -16.43 -5.50 20.47
C ARG A 371 -15.66 -6.73 20.00
N MET A 372 -14.53 -7.06 20.66
CA MET A 372 -13.73 -8.23 20.32
C MET A 372 -14.44 -9.54 20.66
N LEU A 373 -15.17 -9.59 21.76
CA LEU A 373 -16.00 -10.74 22.10
C LEU A 373 -17.13 -10.95 21.11
N GLY A 374 -17.78 -9.86 20.66
CA GLY A 374 -18.74 -9.87 19.57
C GLY A 374 -18.13 -10.41 18.26
N TYR A 375 -16.89 -10.04 17.96
CA TYR A 375 -16.15 -10.58 16.82
C TYR A 375 -15.91 -12.10 16.95
N CYS A 376 -15.47 -12.56 18.12
CA CYS A 376 -15.25 -13.98 18.40
C CYS A 376 -16.52 -14.80 18.19
N TYR A 377 -17.65 -14.35 18.71
CA TYR A 377 -18.94 -15.02 18.51
C TYR A 377 -19.43 -14.99 17.06
N PHE A 378 -19.13 -13.93 16.33
CA PHE A 378 -19.58 -13.81 14.92
C PHE A 378 -18.85 -14.78 13.98
N TRP A 379 -17.55 -14.98 14.19
CA TRP A 379 -16.72 -15.82 13.34
C TRP A 379 -16.46 -17.22 13.90
N GLY A 380 -16.90 -17.50 15.12
CA GLY A 380 -16.58 -18.77 15.78
C GLY A 380 -15.12 -18.89 16.23
N GLU A 381 -14.45 -17.74 16.49
CA GLU A 381 -13.04 -17.69 16.86
C GLU A 381 -12.84 -17.97 18.36
N GLY A 382 -12.29 -19.13 18.68
CA GLY A 382 -12.08 -19.57 20.08
C GLY A 382 -13.37 -19.93 20.84
N ILE A 383 -14.53 -19.77 20.21
CA ILE A 383 -15.85 -20.09 20.75
C ILE A 383 -16.78 -20.50 19.61
N ARG A 384 -17.84 -21.24 19.90
CA ARG A 384 -18.84 -21.60 18.89
C ARG A 384 -19.49 -20.34 18.31
N GLU A 385 -19.63 -20.30 16.97
CA GLU A 385 -20.33 -19.23 16.28
C GLU A 385 -21.75 -19.05 16.82
N ASP A 386 -22.07 -17.83 17.25
CA ASP A 386 -23.40 -17.41 17.62
C ASP A 386 -23.63 -15.94 17.26
N LYS A 387 -24.30 -15.73 16.13
CA LYS A 387 -24.58 -14.38 15.64
C LYS A 387 -25.56 -13.58 16.51
N ARG A 388 -26.41 -14.25 17.30
CA ARG A 388 -27.32 -13.56 18.22
C ARG A 388 -26.53 -13.04 19.42
N GLU A 389 -25.65 -13.86 19.96
CA GLU A 389 -24.78 -13.43 21.05
C GLU A 389 -23.78 -12.34 20.58
N ALA A 390 -23.25 -12.46 19.36
CA ALA A 390 -22.42 -11.42 18.77
C ALA A 390 -23.12 -10.05 18.72
N VAL A 391 -24.40 -10.03 18.33
CA VAL A 391 -25.20 -8.79 18.30
C VAL A 391 -25.35 -8.18 19.68
N LYS A 392 -25.54 -8.96 20.74
CA LYS A 392 -25.65 -8.42 22.12
C LYS A 392 -24.37 -7.70 22.52
N TRP A 393 -23.21 -8.35 22.31
CA TRP A 393 -21.93 -7.77 22.69
C TRP A 393 -21.58 -6.53 21.84
N TYR A 394 -21.85 -6.57 20.52
CA TYR A 394 -21.67 -5.39 19.69
C TYR A 394 -22.61 -4.23 20.10
N ARG A 395 -23.83 -4.53 20.57
CA ARG A 395 -24.75 -3.51 21.06
C ARG A 395 -24.20 -2.82 22.29
N LEU A 396 -23.73 -3.58 23.29
CA LEU A 396 -23.13 -3.02 24.49
C LEU A 396 -21.96 -2.09 24.16
N ALA A 397 -21.06 -2.49 23.27
CA ALA A 397 -19.96 -1.64 22.84
C ALA A 397 -20.45 -0.42 22.03
N ALA A 398 -21.45 -0.58 21.17
CA ALA A 398 -22.01 0.49 20.33
C ALA A 398 -22.74 1.55 21.16
N ASP A 399 -23.45 1.13 22.21
CA ASP A 399 -24.14 2.03 23.16
C ASP A 399 -23.15 2.87 23.96
N GLN A 400 -21.94 2.37 24.19
CA GLN A 400 -20.83 3.12 24.79
C GLN A 400 -20.09 4.04 23.80
N GLY A 401 -20.51 4.05 22.53
CA GLY A 401 -19.94 4.93 21.52
C GLY A 401 -18.84 4.30 20.64
N ASP A 402 -18.50 3.01 20.79
CA ASP A 402 -17.51 2.39 19.90
C ASP A 402 -17.97 2.41 18.43
N ALA A 403 -17.31 3.22 17.60
CA ALA A 403 -17.70 3.48 16.22
C ALA A 403 -17.65 2.21 15.34
N GLU A 404 -16.70 1.31 15.62
CA GLU A 404 -16.61 0.05 14.86
C GLU A 404 -17.74 -0.91 15.25
N ALA A 405 -18.09 -0.99 16.54
CA ALA A 405 -19.23 -1.76 16.99
C ALA A 405 -20.56 -1.21 16.42
N GLN A 406 -20.73 0.11 16.41
CA GLN A 406 -21.87 0.78 15.76
C GLN A 406 -21.94 0.41 14.27
N ARG A 407 -20.83 0.46 13.56
CA ARG A 407 -20.76 0.04 12.15
C ARG A 407 -21.13 -1.43 11.98
N ARG A 408 -20.63 -2.32 12.85
CA ARG A 408 -20.95 -3.76 12.82
C ARG A 408 -22.43 -4.00 13.11
N LEU A 409 -22.96 -3.32 14.11
CA LEU A 409 -24.39 -3.44 14.46
C LEU A 409 -25.28 -2.97 13.30
N GLY A 410 -24.91 -1.87 12.64
CA GLY A 410 -25.54 -1.42 11.40
C GLY A 410 -25.52 -2.50 10.31
N TYR A 411 -24.40 -3.21 10.15
CA TYR A 411 -24.30 -4.34 9.22
C TYR A 411 -25.26 -5.50 9.59
N PHE A 412 -25.34 -5.83 10.87
CA PHE A 412 -26.25 -6.91 11.33
C PHE A 412 -27.72 -6.59 11.04
N TYR A 413 -28.15 -5.37 11.36
CA TYR A 413 -29.50 -4.91 11.03
C TYR A 413 -29.75 -4.83 9.52
N PHE A 414 -28.74 -4.44 8.73
CA PHE A 414 -28.89 -4.31 7.28
C PHE A 414 -29.14 -5.65 6.57
N TRP A 415 -28.50 -6.73 7.07
CA TRP A 415 -28.52 -8.06 6.45
C TRP A 415 -29.29 -9.10 7.24
N GLY A 416 -29.88 -8.75 8.37
CA GLY A 416 -30.59 -9.70 9.22
C GLY A 416 -29.68 -10.80 9.81
N LYS A 417 -28.42 -10.48 10.13
CA LYS A 417 -27.46 -11.45 10.65
C LYS A 417 -27.56 -11.55 12.19
N GLY A 418 -28.13 -12.64 12.71
CA GLY A 418 -28.34 -12.83 14.15
C GLY A 418 -29.41 -11.94 14.80
N ILE A 419 -30.05 -11.10 13.99
CA ILE A 419 -31.13 -10.20 14.39
C ILE A 419 -32.08 -10.04 13.20
N ARG A 420 -33.34 -9.66 13.43
CA ARG A 420 -34.29 -9.36 12.36
C ARG A 420 -33.77 -8.20 11.51
N GLU A 421 -33.86 -8.35 10.19
CA GLU A 421 -33.49 -7.28 9.25
C GLU A 421 -34.32 -6.03 9.52
N ASP A 422 -33.63 -4.90 9.72
CA ASP A 422 -34.21 -3.57 9.80
C ASP A 422 -33.23 -2.53 9.22
N LYS A 423 -33.48 -2.15 7.98
CA LYS A 423 -32.64 -1.18 7.27
C LYS A 423 -32.74 0.25 7.84
N ARG A 424 -33.84 0.60 8.50
CA ARG A 424 -33.98 1.90 9.15
C ARG A 424 -33.09 1.97 10.40
N GLU A 425 -33.11 0.90 11.19
CA GLU A 425 -32.24 0.80 12.36
C GLU A 425 -30.76 0.72 11.94
N ALA A 426 -30.44 -0.01 10.87
CA ALA A 426 -29.10 -0.05 10.30
C ALA A 426 -28.57 1.34 9.95
N VAL A 427 -29.40 2.19 9.33
CA VAL A 427 -29.04 3.58 8.98
C VAL A 427 -28.76 4.43 10.22
N LYS A 428 -29.48 4.26 11.32
CA LYS A 428 -29.22 4.99 12.58
C LYS A 428 -27.80 4.66 13.07
N TRP A 429 -27.47 3.38 13.16
CA TRP A 429 -26.15 2.94 13.62
C TRP A 429 -25.02 3.35 12.67
N TYR A 430 -25.23 3.25 11.35
CA TYR A 430 -24.23 3.77 10.39
C TYR A 430 -24.04 5.28 10.54
N ARG A 431 -25.10 6.06 10.83
CA ARG A 431 -25.00 7.50 11.03
C ARG A 431 -24.17 7.86 12.26
N LEU A 432 -24.37 7.15 13.38
CA LEU A 432 -23.56 7.34 14.58
C LEU A 432 -22.07 7.07 14.32
N ALA A 433 -21.77 5.92 13.75
CA ALA A 433 -20.38 5.57 13.41
C ALA A 433 -19.77 6.53 12.37
N ALA A 434 -20.55 6.93 11.37
CA ALA A 434 -20.10 7.87 10.32
C ALA A 434 -19.83 9.26 10.87
N GLY A 435 -20.64 9.73 11.84
CA GLY A 435 -20.45 10.99 12.55
C GLY A 435 -19.16 11.02 13.36
N GLN A 436 -18.71 9.88 13.88
CA GLN A 436 -17.43 9.72 14.56
C GLN A 436 -16.25 9.56 13.58
N GLY A 437 -16.47 9.70 12.27
CA GLY A 437 -15.40 9.61 11.27
C GLY A 437 -15.11 8.21 10.73
N ASN A 438 -15.84 7.16 11.12
CA ASN A 438 -15.60 5.82 10.57
C ASN A 438 -15.86 5.77 9.05
N ALA A 439 -14.78 5.68 8.26
CA ALA A 439 -14.85 5.76 6.79
C ALA A 439 -15.73 4.67 6.16
N GLU A 440 -15.70 3.45 6.69
CA GLU A 440 -16.54 2.37 6.16
C GLU A 440 -18.03 2.60 6.49
N ALA A 441 -18.35 3.14 7.67
CA ALA A 441 -19.71 3.54 8.02
C ALA A 441 -20.21 4.68 7.13
N GLN A 442 -19.37 5.69 6.87
CA GLN A 442 -19.66 6.76 5.91
C GLN A 442 -19.96 6.21 4.53
N ARG A 443 -19.14 5.28 4.05
CA ARG A 443 -19.38 4.59 2.78
C ARG A 443 -20.73 3.83 2.78
N ARG A 444 -21.02 3.09 3.85
CA ARG A 444 -22.28 2.35 3.99
C ARG A 444 -23.48 3.27 4.05
N LEU A 445 -23.41 4.35 4.80
CA LEU A 445 -24.45 5.37 4.87
C LEU A 445 -24.67 6.03 3.50
N GLY A 446 -23.59 6.38 2.80
CA GLY A 446 -23.65 6.87 1.43
C GLY A 446 -24.37 5.89 0.49
N TYR A 447 -24.10 4.58 0.63
CA TYR A 447 -24.83 3.55 -0.13
C TYR A 447 -26.31 3.51 0.21
N CYS A 448 -26.67 3.61 1.49
CA CYS A 448 -28.09 3.64 1.92
C CYS A 448 -28.84 4.83 1.29
N TYR A 449 -28.25 6.02 1.31
CA TYR A 449 -28.80 7.19 0.62
C TYR A 449 -28.84 7.04 -0.90
N TYR A 450 -27.82 6.39 -1.50
CA TYR A 450 -27.74 6.23 -2.96
C TYR A 450 -28.85 5.34 -3.53
N VAL A 451 -29.25 4.29 -2.80
CA VAL A 451 -30.22 3.30 -3.25
C VAL A 451 -31.59 3.40 -2.53
N GLY A 452 -31.73 4.30 -1.57
CA GLY A 452 -32.97 4.46 -0.79
C GLY A 452 -33.26 3.28 0.16
N LYS A 453 -32.22 2.58 0.68
CA LYS A 453 -32.41 1.45 1.61
C LYS A 453 -32.37 1.89 3.07
N GLY A 454 -33.52 1.80 3.74
CA GLY A 454 -33.69 2.20 5.16
C GLY A 454 -33.82 3.71 5.37
N ILE A 455 -33.69 4.48 4.30
CA ILE A 455 -33.85 5.93 4.27
C ILE A 455 -34.31 6.34 2.87
N ARG A 456 -34.94 7.51 2.75
CA ARG A 456 -35.33 8.05 1.44
C ARG A 456 -34.07 8.24 0.56
N GLU A 457 -34.19 7.87 -0.70
CA GLU A 457 -33.13 8.07 -1.68
C GLU A 457 -32.77 9.56 -1.78
N ASP A 458 -31.49 9.84 -1.60
CA ASP A 458 -30.89 11.17 -1.82
C ASP A 458 -29.43 11.00 -2.32
N LYS A 459 -29.28 11.12 -3.63
CA LYS A 459 -27.96 10.97 -4.26
C LYS A 459 -27.00 12.11 -3.96
N ARG A 460 -27.50 13.31 -3.61
CA ARG A 460 -26.65 14.44 -3.20
C ARG A 460 -26.05 14.15 -1.83
N GLU A 461 -26.88 13.70 -0.90
CA GLU A 461 -26.45 13.32 0.43
C GLU A 461 -25.48 12.12 0.37
N ALA A 462 -25.77 11.12 -0.49
CA ALA A 462 -24.88 9.99 -0.74
C ALA A 462 -23.46 10.45 -1.16
N VAL A 463 -23.37 11.42 -2.07
CA VAL A 463 -22.09 11.98 -2.54
C VAL A 463 -21.33 12.65 -1.40
N LYS A 464 -21.99 13.36 -0.47
CA LYS A 464 -21.31 13.97 0.69
C LYS A 464 -20.63 12.89 1.53
N TRP A 465 -21.34 11.84 1.87
CA TRP A 465 -20.81 10.73 2.66
C TRP A 465 -19.71 9.94 1.93
N TYR A 466 -19.87 9.70 0.62
CA TYR A 466 -18.79 9.10 -0.17
C TYR A 466 -17.54 9.98 -0.20
N ARG A 467 -17.69 11.31 -0.28
CA ARG A 467 -16.56 12.25 -0.29
C ARG A 467 -15.78 12.20 1.03
N LEU A 468 -16.48 12.18 2.17
CA LEU A 468 -15.84 12.04 3.48
C LEU A 468 -15.05 10.73 3.59
N ALA A 469 -15.67 9.61 3.24
CA ALA A 469 -15.00 8.31 3.26
C ALA A 469 -13.83 8.22 2.26
N ALA A 470 -13.99 8.80 1.08
CA ALA A 470 -12.97 8.82 0.03
C ALA A 470 -11.77 9.68 0.42
N GLY A 471 -12.01 10.81 1.10
CA GLY A 471 -10.97 11.68 1.64
C GLY A 471 -10.11 10.99 2.71
N GLN A 472 -10.70 10.06 3.46
CA GLN A 472 -9.98 9.21 4.41
C GLN A 472 -9.26 8.01 3.75
N GLY A 473 -9.26 7.92 2.41
CA GLY A 473 -8.57 6.88 1.69
C GLY A 473 -9.38 5.59 1.45
N ASN A 474 -10.68 5.54 1.79
CA ASN A 474 -11.48 4.34 1.52
C ASN A 474 -11.63 4.11 0.01
N ALA A 475 -10.94 3.08 -0.52
CA ALA A 475 -10.88 2.80 -1.97
C ALA A 475 -12.25 2.55 -2.61
N GLU A 476 -13.16 1.86 -1.92
CA GLU A 476 -14.51 1.61 -2.45
C GLU A 476 -15.35 2.89 -2.47
N ALA A 477 -15.18 3.78 -1.48
CA ALA A 477 -15.83 5.09 -1.49
C ALA A 477 -15.29 5.98 -2.63
N GLN A 478 -13.98 5.96 -2.85
CA GLN A 478 -13.33 6.65 -3.98
C GLN A 478 -13.90 6.15 -5.31
N ARG A 479 -14.00 4.84 -5.48
CA ARG A 479 -14.62 4.24 -6.67
C ARG A 479 -16.06 4.69 -6.85
N ARG A 480 -16.87 4.70 -5.77
CA ARG A 480 -18.28 5.12 -5.83
C ARG A 480 -18.42 6.61 -6.11
N LEU A 481 -17.57 7.43 -5.51
CA LEU A 481 -17.53 8.87 -5.79
C LEU A 481 -17.14 9.13 -7.25
N GLY A 482 -16.12 8.42 -7.76
CA GLY A 482 -15.75 8.45 -9.17
C GLY A 482 -16.93 8.09 -10.08
N TYR A 483 -17.69 7.05 -9.73
CA TYR A 483 -18.90 6.69 -10.47
C TYR A 483 -19.98 7.79 -10.44
N CYS A 484 -20.19 8.44 -9.29
CA CYS A 484 -21.14 9.54 -9.19
C CYS A 484 -20.76 10.71 -10.10
N TYR A 485 -19.48 11.07 -10.14
CA TYR A 485 -18.96 12.09 -11.07
C TYR A 485 -19.06 11.64 -12.55
N TYR A 486 -18.79 10.37 -12.82
CA TYR A 486 -18.84 9.84 -14.19
C TYR A 486 -20.23 9.89 -14.83
N VAL A 487 -21.28 9.61 -14.05
CA VAL A 487 -22.67 9.56 -14.54
C VAL A 487 -23.51 10.76 -14.15
N GLY A 488 -22.97 11.73 -13.41
CA GLY A 488 -23.72 12.91 -12.95
C GLY A 488 -24.79 12.61 -11.90
N LYS A 489 -24.65 11.52 -11.10
CA LYS A 489 -25.66 11.14 -10.10
C LYS A 489 -25.38 11.77 -8.73
N GLY A 490 -26.24 12.71 -8.32
CA GLY A 490 -26.13 13.44 -7.06
C GLY A 490 -25.08 14.56 -7.08
N ILE A 491 -24.39 14.73 -8.18
CA ILE A 491 -23.41 15.78 -8.47
C ILE A 491 -23.38 16.01 -9.98
N ARG A 492 -22.92 17.18 -10.41
CA ARG A 492 -22.72 17.46 -11.83
C ARG A 492 -21.72 16.48 -12.42
N GLU A 493 -22.02 15.97 -13.62
CA GLU A 493 -21.11 15.12 -14.37
C GLU A 493 -19.77 15.81 -14.59
N ASP A 494 -18.70 15.14 -14.25
CA ASP A 494 -17.32 15.55 -14.49
C ASP A 494 -16.43 14.30 -14.64
N LYS A 495 -16.24 13.89 -15.88
CA LYS A 495 -15.42 12.71 -16.19
C LYS A 495 -13.95 12.87 -15.82
N ARG A 496 -13.42 14.11 -15.79
CA ARG A 496 -12.04 14.38 -15.37
C ARG A 496 -11.88 14.15 -13.87
N GLU A 497 -12.84 14.63 -13.10
CA GLU A 497 -12.85 14.40 -11.65
C GLU A 497 -13.08 12.91 -11.34
N ALA A 498 -13.96 12.23 -12.09
CA ALA A 498 -14.16 10.78 -11.97
C ALA A 498 -12.85 10.00 -12.14
N VAL A 499 -12.05 10.34 -13.15
CA VAL A 499 -10.74 9.72 -13.39
C VAL A 499 -9.78 9.90 -12.22
N LYS A 500 -9.75 11.07 -11.56
CA LYS A 500 -8.91 11.28 -10.37
C LYS A 500 -9.27 10.30 -9.25
N TRP A 501 -10.56 10.16 -8.95
CA TRP A 501 -11.05 9.27 -7.91
C TRP A 501 -10.85 7.79 -8.27
N TYR A 502 -11.07 7.41 -9.54
CA TYR A 502 -10.77 6.05 -10.00
C TYR A 502 -9.28 5.73 -9.89
N ARG A 503 -8.40 6.70 -10.19
CA ARG A 503 -6.94 6.52 -10.07
C ARG A 503 -6.51 6.27 -8.63
N LEU A 504 -7.04 7.03 -7.66
CA LEU A 504 -6.78 6.82 -6.25
C LEU A 504 -7.22 5.42 -5.78
N ALA A 505 -8.45 5.02 -6.13
CA ALA A 505 -8.96 3.70 -5.77
C ALA A 505 -8.19 2.56 -6.48
N ALA A 506 -7.84 2.75 -7.75
CA ALA A 506 -7.09 1.79 -8.54
C ALA A 506 -5.66 1.59 -8.02
N GLY A 507 -5.02 2.67 -7.58
CA GLY A 507 -3.70 2.65 -6.95
C GLY A 507 -3.68 1.87 -5.63
N GLN A 508 -4.80 1.83 -4.92
CA GLN A 508 -4.99 1.01 -3.73
C GLN A 508 -5.35 -0.46 -4.04
N GLY A 509 -5.38 -0.84 -5.32
CA GLY A 509 -5.66 -2.21 -5.74
C GLY A 509 -7.15 -2.54 -5.93
N ASN A 510 -8.07 -1.56 -5.90
CA ASN A 510 -9.49 -1.85 -6.16
C ASN A 510 -9.70 -2.28 -7.63
N ALA A 511 -9.98 -3.57 -7.84
CA ALA A 511 -10.08 -4.16 -9.18
C ALA A 511 -11.15 -3.49 -10.07
N GLU A 512 -12.30 -3.14 -9.51
CA GLU A 512 -13.37 -2.47 -10.28
C GLU A 512 -12.97 -1.03 -10.65
N ALA A 513 -12.25 -0.33 -9.78
CA ALA A 513 -11.71 0.99 -10.10
C ALA A 513 -10.62 0.91 -11.18
N GLN A 514 -9.76 -0.10 -11.13
CA GLN A 514 -8.77 -0.38 -12.17
C GLN A 514 -9.45 -0.62 -13.52
N ARG A 515 -10.49 -1.44 -13.53
CA ARG A 515 -11.29 -1.66 -14.74
C ARG A 515 -11.90 -0.36 -15.27
N ARG A 516 -12.55 0.44 -14.39
CA ARG A 516 -13.16 1.71 -14.77
C ARG A 516 -12.14 2.72 -15.30
N LEU A 517 -10.97 2.78 -14.67
CA LEU A 517 -9.88 3.61 -15.15
C LEU A 517 -9.37 3.14 -16.52
N GLY A 518 -9.29 1.83 -16.72
CA GLY A 518 -9.03 1.23 -18.02
C GLY A 518 -10.06 1.66 -19.08
N ASP A 519 -11.36 1.63 -18.76
CA ASP A 519 -12.42 2.12 -19.65
C ASP A 519 -12.23 3.62 -20.00
N CYS A 520 -11.90 4.45 -18.99
CA CYS A 520 -11.64 5.87 -19.22
C CYS A 520 -10.48 6.11 -20.21
N TYR A 521 -9.38 5.38 -20.05
CA TYR A 521 -8.26 5.45 -20.99
C TYR A 521 -8.59 4.86 -22.37
N TYR A 522 -9.39 3.80 -22.42
CA TYR A 522 -9.74 3.12 -23.66
C TYR A 522 -10.63 4.00 -24.56
N PHE A 523 -11.61 4.70 -23.97
CA PHE A 523 -12.57 5.54 -24.69
C PHE A 523 -12.20 7.03 -24.70
N GLY A 524 -11.15 7.45 -24.03
CA GLY A 524 -10.78 8.88 -23.91
C GLY A 524 -11.73 9.68 -23.01
N GLU A 525 -12.39 9.05 -22.03
CA GLU A 525 -13.39 9.68 -21.19
C GLU A 525 -12.79 10.34 -19.96
N GLY A 526 -12.81 11.67 -19.93
CA GLY A 526 -12.22 12.48 -18.87
C GLY A 526 -10.69 12.51 -18.84
N ILE A 527 -10.07 11.79 -19.77
CA ILE A 527 -8.62 11.72 -19.98
C ILE A 527 -8.37 11.45 -21.45
N ARG A 528 -7.18 11.77 -21.95
CA ARG A 528 -6.79 11.44 -23.32
C ARG A 528 -6.82 9.92 -23.54
N GLU A 529 -7.37 9.50 -24.68
CA GLU A 529 -7.36 8.10 -25.09
C GLU A 529 -5.92 7.55 -25.12
N ASP A 530 -5.72 6.43 -24.43
CA ASP A 530 -4.49 5.66 -24.45
C ASP A 530 -4.80 4.17 -24.24
N LYS A 531 -4.96 3.45 -25.34
CA LYS A 531 -5.27 2.02 -25.29
C LYS A 531 -4.16 1.18 -24.65
N ARG A 532 -2.91 1.63 -24.71
CA ARG A 532 -1.78 0.93 -24.04
C ARG A 532 -1.90 1.05 -22.53
N GLU A 533 -2.22 2.23 -22.04
CA GLU A 533 -2.43 2.46 -20.62
C GLU A 533 -3.71 1.72 -20.14
N ALA A 534 -4.77 1.73 -20.94
CA ALA A 534 -5.98 0.94 -20.65
C ALA A 534 -5.67 -0.55 -20.42
N VAL A 535 -4.86 -1.15 -21.30
CA VAL A 535 -4.45 -2.56 -21.17
C VAL A 535 -3.69 -2.83 -19.88
N LYS A 536 -2.85 -1.92 -19.40
CA LYS A 536 -2.15 -2.08 -18.12
C LYS A 536 -3.16 -2.19 -16.96
N TRP A 537 -4.13 -1.29 -16.92
CA TRP A 537 -5.16 -1.28 -15.89
C TRP A 537 -6.10 -2.48 -15.99
N TYR A 538 -6.51 -2.88 -17.19
CA TYR A 538 -7.29 -4.10 -17.39
C TYR A 538 -6.53 -5.33 -16.91
N ARG A 539 -5.22 -5.43 -17.17
CA ARG A 539 -4.37 -6.55 -16.73
C ARG A 539 -4.32 -6.65 -15.21
N LEU A 540 -4.17 -5.53 -14.50
CA LEU A 540 -4.19 -5.51 -13.03
C LEU A 540 -5.54 -5.98 -12.48
N ALA A 541 -6.65 -5.47 -13.01
CA ALA A 541 -7.98 -5.88 -12.59
C ALA A 541 -8.29 -7.34 -12.94
N ALA A 542 -7.90 -7.79 -14.14
CA ALA A 542 -8.09 -9.15 -14.62
C ALA A 542 -7.30 -10.17 -13.80
N GLY A 543 -6.08 -9.82 -13.41
CA GLY A 543 -5.24 -10.63 -12.52
C GLY A 543 -5.83 -10.81 -11.12
N GLN A 544 -6.65 -9.88 -10.66
CA GLN A 544 -7.43 -9.99 -9.42
C GLN A 544 -8.75 -10.76 -9.60
N GLY A 545 -9.02 -11.31 -10.79
CA GLY A 545 -10.21 -12.08 -11.06
C GLY A 545 -11.43 -11.27 -11.51
N ASN A 546 -11.31 -9.96 -11.80
CA ASN A 546 -12.44 -9.19 -12.30
C ASN A 546 -12.87 -9.67 -13.71
N ALA A 547 -14.03 -10.34 -13.81
CA ALA A 547 -14.49 -10.97 -15.05
C ALA A 547 -14.69 -9.97 -16.19
N GLU A 548 -15.18 -8.78 -15.92
CA GLU A 548 -15.36 -7.73 -16.93
C GLU A 548 -14.01 -7.24 -17.47
N ALA A 549 -13.01 -7.06 -16.58
CA ALA A 549 -11.66 -6.69 -16.99
C ALA A 549 -10.98 -7.81 -17.80
N GLN A 550 -11.21 -9.08 -17.43
CA GLN A 550 -10.71 -10.23 -18.20
C GLN A 550 -11.30 -10.23 -19.61
N TRP A 551 -12.60 -9.99 -19.73
CA TRP A 551 -13.23 -9.86 -21.04
C TRP A 551 -12.64 -8.69 -21.84
N ARG A 552 -12.49 -7.50 -21.24
CA ARG A 552 -11.89 -6.33 -21.88
C ARG A 552 -10.45 -6.61 -22.34
N LEU A 553 -9.66 -7.24 -21.50
CA LEU A 553 -8.29 -7.62 -21.83
C LEU A 553 -8.25 -8.62 -22.97
N GLY A 554 -9.13 -9.63 -22.96
CA GLY A 554 -9.30 -10.58 -24.05
C GLY A 554 -9.66 -9.88 -25.36
N TYR A 555 -10.52 -8.86 -25.31
CA TYR A 555 -10.90 -8.04 -26.46
C TYR A 555 -9.68 -7.26 -27.02
N CYS A 556 -8.91 -6.66 -26.14
CA CYS A 556 -7.68 -5.95 -26.54
C CYS A 556 -6.68 -6.89 -27.23
N TYR A 557 -6.46 -8.07 -26.70
CA TYR A 557 -5.62 -9.08 -27.35
C TYR A 557 -6.18 -9.59 -28.67
N PHE A 558 -7.50 -9.72 -28.78
CA PHE A 558 -8.16 -10.24 -30.00
C PHE A 558 -8.00 -9.31 -31.19
N TRP A 559 -8.08 -8.00 -30.96
CA TRP A 559 -8.05 -6.97 -31.99
C TRP A 559 -6.72 -6.21 -32.09
N GLY A 560 -5.74 -6.52 -31.23
CA GLY A 560 -4.48 -5.79 -31.17
C GLY A 560 -4.60 -4.36 -30.65
N GLU A 561 -5.60 -4.08 -29.81
CA GLU A 561 -5.87 -2.72 -29.33
C GLU A 561 -5.06 -2.40 -28.08
N GLY A 562 -4.09 -1.48 -28.20
CA GLY A 562 -3.16 -1.11 -27.14
C GLY A 562 -2.13 -2.17 -26.77
N ILE A 563 -2.18 -3.32 -27.42
CA ILE A 563 -1.26 -4.43 -27.28
C ILE A 563 -1.18 -5.20 -28.61
N ARG A 564 -0.11 -5.96 -28.82
CA ARG A 564 0.01 -6.81 -30.01
C ARG A 564 -1.13 -7.84 -30.02
N GLU A 565 -1.74 -8.02 -31.20
CA GLU A 565 -2.75 -9.05 -31.43
C GLU A 565 -2.21 -10.43 -31.06
N ASP A 566 -2.95 -11.13 -30.21
CA ASP A 566 -2.73 -12.52 -29.86
C ASP A 566 -4.06 -13.20 -29.53
N LYS A 567 -4.65 -13.84 -30.54
CA LYS A 567 -5.93 -14.54 -30.40
C LYS A 567 -5.88 -15.72 -29.44
N ARG A 568 -4.74 -16.35 -29.25
CA ARG A 568 -4.58 -17.44 -28.27
C ARG A 568 -4.65 -16.91 -26.85
N GLU A 569 -3.96 -15.81 -26.60
CA GLU A 569 -4.02 -15.15 -25.29
C GLU A 569 -5.42 -14.59 -25.03
N ALA A 570 -6.07 -14.01 -26.06
CA ALA A 570 -7.47 -13.55 -25.96
C ALA A 570 -8.42 -14.66 -25.50
N VAL A 571 -8.30 -15.85 -26.06
CA VAL A 571 -9.12 -17.01 -25.68
C VAL A 571 -8.91 -17.41 -24.22
N LYS A 572 -7.71 -17.34 -23.69
CA LYS A 572 -7.45 -17.63 -22.27
C LYS A 572 -8.21 -16.66 -21.36
N TRP A 573 -8.14 -15.36 -21.67
CA TRP A 573 -8.82 -14.33 -20.90
C TRP A 573 -10.34 -14.42 -21.05
N TYR A 574 -10.84 -14.67 -22.25
CA TYR A 574 -12.27 -14.92 -22.47
C TYR A 574 -12.78 -16.13 -21.67
N ARG A 575 -11.98 -17.21 -21.60
CA ARG A 575 -12.36 -18.40 -20.84
C ARG A 575 -12.47 -18.10 -19.35
N LEU A 576 -11.48 -17.42 -18.77
CA LEU A 576 -11.51 -17.02 -17.36
C LEU A 576 -12.75 -16.17 -17.02
N ALA A 577 -13.11 -15.23 -17.88
CA ALA A 577 -14.32 -14.42 -17.70
C ALA A 577 -15.62 -15.23 -17.92
N ALA A 578 -15.63 -16.11 -18.91
CA ALA A 578 -16.77 -16.95 -19.26
C ALA A 578 -17.10 -17.97 -18.17
N ASP A 579 -16.08 -18.57 -17.58
CA ASP A 579 -16.20 -19.51 -16.44
C ASP A 579 -16.80 -18.81 -15.20
N GLN A 580 -16.57 -17.50 -15.03
CA GLN A 580 -17.20 -16.67 -14.01
C GLN A 580 -18.64 -16.23 -14.37
N GLY A 581 -19.14 -16.64 -15.52
CA GLY A 581 -20.49 -16.33 -15.96
C GLY A 581 -20.66 -15.03 -16.76
N ASN A 582 -19.57 -14.37 -17.19
CA ASN A 582 -19.68 -13.18 -18.02
C ASN A 582 -20.25 -13.53 -19.40
N ALA A 583 -21.49 -13.07 -19.68
CA ALA A 583 -22.21 -13.43 -20.90
C ALA A 583 -21.52 -12.97 -22.20
N GLU A 584 -20.88 -11.80 -22.18
CA GLU A 584 -20.16 -11.29 -23.36
C GLU A 584 -18.89 -12.12 -23.63
N ALA A 585 -18.17 -12.51 -22.58
CA ALA A 585 -17.03 -13.40 -22.70
C ALA A 585 -17.44 -14.80 -23.22
N GLN A 586 -18.56 -15.35 -22.71
CA GLN A 586 -19.13 -16.61 -23.19
C GLN A 586 -19.47 -16.51 -24.68
N ARG A 587 -20.12 -15.43 -25.10
CA ARG A 587 -20.40 -15.19 -26.50
C ARG A 587 -19.12 -15.11 -27.35
N ARG A 588 -18.11 -14.38 -26.90
CA ARG A 588 -16.83 -14.24 -27.61
C ARG A 588 -16.07 -15.58 -27.67
N LEU A 589 -16.08 -16.32 -26.59
CA LEU A 589 -15.47 -17.66 -26.56
C LEU A 589 -16.18 -18.61 -27.51
N GLY A 590 -17.52 -18.58 -27.55
CA GLY A 590 -18.33 -19.28 -28.55
C GLY A 590 -17.94 -18.91 -29.99
N TYR A 591 -17.70 -17.63 -30.24
CA TYR A 591 -17.23 -17.15 -31.55
C TYR A 591 -15.84 -17.72 -31.89
N CYS A 592 -14.91 -17.69 -30.92
CA CYS A 592 -13.56 -18.22 -31.13
C CYS A 592 -13.60 -19.73 -31.47
N TYR A 593 -14.40 -20.51 -30.77
CA TYR A 593 -14.58 -21.93 -31.07
C TYR A 593 -15.30 -22.18 -32.40
N PHE A 594 -16.24 -21.31 -32.78
CA PHE A 594 -17.00 -21.47 -34.02
C PHE A 594 -16.15 -21.28 -35.28
N TRP A 595 -15.22 -20.34 -35.23
CA TRP A 595 -14.38 -19.96 -36.38
C TRP A 595 -12.92 -20.43 -36.27
N GLY A 596 -12.54 -21.10 -35.18
CA GLY A 596 -11.16 -21.49 -34.96
C GLY A 596 -10.20 -20.33 -34.65
N GLU A 597 -10.72 -19.22 -34.11
CA GLU A 597 -9.93 -18.02 -33.84
C GLU A 597 -9.17 -18.12 -32.51
N GLY A 598 -7.84 -18.29 -32.59
CA GLY A 598 -6.97 -18.45 -31.41
C GLY A 598 -7.09 -19.81 -30.70
N ILE A 599 -7.99 -20.66 -31.15
CA ILE A 599 -8.23 -22.01 -30.64
C ILE A 599 -8.67 -22.91 -31.81
N ARG A 600 -8.52 -24.21 -31.66
CA ARG A 600 -9.05 -25.15 -32.67
C ARG A 600 -10.55 -25.03 -32.80
N GLU A 601 -11.05 -24.99 -34.04
CA GLU A 601 -12.49 -24.99 -34.32
C GLU A 601 -13.18 -26.17 -33.65
N ASP A 602 -14.24 -25.87 -32.91
CA ASP A 602 -15.15 -26.86 -32.33
C ASP A 602 -16.55 -26.24 -32.21
N LYS A 603 -17.38 -26.48 -33.22
CA LYS A 603 -18.73 -25.96 -33.28
C LYS A 603 -19.64 -26.51 -32.17
N ARG A 604 -19.36 -27.71 -31.64
CA ARG A 604 -20.14 -28.26 -30.52
C ARG A 604 -19.84 -27.48 -29.24
N GLU A 605 -18.57 -27.19 -29.00
CA GLU A 605 -18.17 -26.40 -27.86
C GLU A 605 -18.67 -24.94 -28.01
N ALA A 606 -18.63 -24.38 -29.22
CA ALA A 606 -19.19 -23.06 -29.51
C ALA A 606 -20.67 -22.94 -29.12
N VAL A 607 -21.48 -23.97 -29.45
CA VAL A 607 -22.90 -24.01 -29.10
C VAL A 607 -23.13 -24.01 -27.59
N LYS A 608 -22.30 -24.72 -26.82
CA LYS A 608 -22.39 -24.71 -25.34
C LYS A 608 -22.20 -23.30 -24.79
N TRP A 609 -21.16 -22.62 -25.25
CA TRP A 609 -20.87 -21.25 -24.81
C TRP A 609 -21.91 -20.24 -25.28
N TYR A 610 -22.41 -20.34 -26.52
CA TYR A 610 -23.48 -19.50 -27.00
C TYR A 610 -24.75 -19.72 -26.18
N ARG A 611 -25.06 -20.96 -25.78
CA ARG A 611 -26.24 -21.28 -24.96
C ARG A 611 -26.14 -20.62 -23.59
N LEU A 612 -24.99 -20.74 -22.89
CA LEU A 612 -24.79 -20.09 -21.61
C LEU A 612 -25.00 -18.58 -21.67
N ALA A 613 -24.48 -17.93 -22.71
CA ALA A 613 -24.68 -16.50 -22.91
C ALA A 613 -26.13 -16.14 -23.29
N ALA A 614 -26.76 -16.98 -24.13
CA ALA A 614 -28.14 -16.79 -24.58
C ALA A 614 -29.16 -16.95 -23.44
N ASP A 615 -28.95 -17.91 -22.55
CA ASP A 615 -29.77 -18.14 -21.35
C ASP A 615 -29.69 -16.95 -20.38
N GLN A 616 -28.58 -16.21 -20.39
CA GLN A 616 -28.43 -14.95 -19.65
C GLN A 616 -29.06 -13.73 -20.35
N GLY A 617 -29.67 -13.94 -21.52
CA GLY A 617 -30.34 -12.88 -22.26
C GLY A 617 -29.48 -12.14 -23.28
N ASN A 618 -28.23 -12.58 -23.57
CA ASN A 618 -27.41 -11.92 -24.58
C ASN A 618 -28.02 -12.11 -25.99
N ALA A 619 -28.55 -11.02 -26.57
CA ALA A 619 -29.27 -11.07 -27.85
C ALA A 619 -28.39 -11.58 -29.02
N GLU A 620 -27.14 -11.17 -29.11
CA GLU A 620 -26.22 -11.67 -30.14
C GLU A 620 -25.97 -13.17 -29.99
N ALA A 621 -25.79 -13.66 -28.74
CA ALA A 621 -25.63 -15.09 -28.49
C ALA A 621 -26.88 -15.88 -28.84
N GLN A 622 -28.09 -15.36 -28.54
CA GLN A 622 -29.38 -15.94 -28.93
C GLN A 622 -29.46 -16.02 -30.46
N ARG A 623 -29.10 -14.98 -31.16
CA ARG A 623 -29.05 -14.98 -32.63
C ARG A 623 -28.05 -16.00 -33.18
N ARG A 624 -26.84 -16.10 -32.59
CA ARG A 624 -25.85 -17.12 -33.00
C ARG A 624 -26.31 -18.54 -32.72
N LEU A 625 -26.94 -18.77 -31.59
CA LEU A 625 -27.52 -20.07 -31.25
C LEU A 625 -28.67 -20.45 -32.19
N GLY A 626 -29.53 -19.48 -32.53
CA GLY A 626 -30.57 -19.65 -33.57
C GLY A 626 -29.96 -20.02 -34.93
N TYR A 627 -28.82 -19.42 -35.31
CA TYR A 627 -28.07 -19.78 -36.51
C TYR A 627 -27.58 -21.24 -36.45
N CYS A 628 -26.98 -21.65 -35.32
CA CYS A 628 -26.48 -23.01 -35.14
C CYS A 628 -27.61 -24.05 -35.27
N TYR A 629 -28.77 -23.81 -34.66
CA TYR A 629 -29.92 -24.69 -34.82
C TYR A 629 -30.50 -24.69 -36.24
N PHE A 630 -30.47 -23.57 -36.93
CA PHE A 630 -31.00 -23.48 -38.29
C PHE A 630 -30.19 -24.28 -39.32
N TRP A 631 -28.89 -24.28 -39.19
CA TRP A 631 -27.98 -24.92 -40.14
C TRP A 631 -27.41 -26.26 -39.65
N GLY A 632 -27.72 -26.67 -38.43
CA GLY A 632 -27.13 -27.87 -37.84
C GLY A 632 -25.66 -27.72 -37.48
N GLU A 633 -25.19 -26.52 -37.23
CA GLU A 633 -23.79 -26.24 -36.96
C GLU A 633 -23.44 -26.50 -35.48
N GLY A 634 -22.69 -27.58 -35.25
CA GLY A 634 -22.29 -28.01 -33.88
C GLY A 634 -23.45 -28.59 -33.04
N ILE A 635 -24.64 -28.64 -33.58
CA ILE A 635 -25.84 -29.22 -32.98
C ILE A 635 -26.74 -29.72 -34.08
N ARG A 636 -27.64 -30.66 -33.76
CA ARG A 636 -28.61 -31.17 -34.73
C ARG A 636 -29.53 -30.05 -35.21
N GLU A 637 -29.77 -29.96 -36.52
CA GLU A 637 -30.71 -29.00 -37.11
C GLU A 637 -32.07 -29.11 -36.46
N ASP A 638 -32.58 -27.99 -35.98
CA ASP A 638 -33.93 -27.83 -35.47
C ASP A 638 -34.47 -26.42 -35.75
N LYS A 639 -35.26 -26.31 -36.81
CA LYS A 639 -35.82 -25.00 -37.22
C LYS A 639 -36.84 -24.44 -36.24
N ARG A 640 -37.48 -25.28 -35.43
CA ARG A 640 -38.41 -24.82 -34.39
C ARG A 640 -37.66 -24.18 -33.24
N GLU A 641 -36.59 -24.84 -32.84
CA GLU A 641 -35.72 -24.29 -31.79
C GLU A 641 -34.99 -23.01 -32.28
N ALA A 642 -34.57 -22.99 -33.55
CA ALA A 642 -33.97 -21.79 -34.16
C ALA A 642 -34.93 -20.59 -34.07
N VAL A 643 -36.23 -20.79 -34.38
CA VAL A 643 -37.26 -19.73 -34.29
C VAL A 643 -37.38 -19.19 -32.87
N LYS A 644 -37.35 -20.04 -31.84
CA LYS A 644 -37.42 -19.57 -30.44
C LYS A 644 -36.27 -18.64 -30.09
N TRP A 645 -35.05 -19.05 -30.43
CA TRP A 645 -33.89 -18.27 -30.14
C TRP A 645 -33.83 -16.95 -30.94
N TYR A 646 -34.17 -17.00 -32.23
CA TYR A 646 -34.30 -15.76 -33.03
C TYR A 646 -35.37 -14.84 -32.51
N ARG A 647 -36.49 -15.37 -31.99
CA ARG A 647 -37.56 -14.56 -31.39
C ARG A 647 -37.07 -13.82 -30.15
N LEU A 648 -36.39 -14.52 -29.24
CA LEU A 648 -35.79 -13.88 -28.03
C LEU A 648 -34.83 -12.73 -28.39
N ALA A 649 -33.98 -12.92 -29.39
CA ALA A 649 -33.10 -11.87 -29.87
C ALA A 649 -33.86 -10.73 -30.56
N ALA A 650 -34.85 -11.05 -31.38
CA ALA A 650 -35.69 -10.09 -32.12
C ALA A 650 -36.51 -9.20 -31.18
N ASP A 651 -37.06 -9.78 -30.11
CA ASP A 651 -37.84 -9.08 -29.08
C ASP A 651 -36.95 -8.07 -28.31
N GLN A 652 -35.63 -8.33 -28.23
CA GLN A 652 -34.65 -7.40 -27.69
C GLN A 652 -34.17 -6.33 -28.68
N GLY A 653 -34.67 -6.35 -29.92
CA GLY A 653 -34.39 -5.37 -30.94
C GLY A 653 -33.24 -5.73 -31.90
N ASP A 654 -32.66 -6.97 -31.85
CA ASP A 654 -31.64 -7.38 -32.83
C ASP A 654 -32.21 -7.39 -34.26
N ALA A 655 -31.80 -6.43 -35.09
CA ALA A 655 -32.34 -6.24 -36.43
C ALA A 655 -32.11 -7.45 -37.37
N GLU A 656 -30.98 -8.16 -37.23
CA GLU A 656 -30.73 -9.37 -38.02
C GLU A 656 -31.61 -10.56 -37.57
N ALA A 657 -31.84 -10.70 -36.25
CA ALA A 657 -32.77 -11.68 -35.72
C ALA A 657 -34.20 -11.39 -36.17
N GLN A 658 -34.65 -10.12 -36.16
CA GLN A 658 -35.93 -9.69 -36.69
C GLN A 658 -36.06 -10.03 -38.17
N ARG A 659 -35.05 -9.75 -38.97
CA ARG A 659 -35.03 -10.13 -40.39
C ARG A 659 -35.15 -11.64 -40.58
N ARG A 660 -34.37 -12.43 -39.79
CA ARG A 660 -34.43 -13.90 -39.82
C ARG A 660 -35.82 -14.42 -39.42
N LEU A 661 -36.39 -13.83 -38.39
CA LEU A 661 -37.71 -14.21 -37.92
C LEU A 661 -38.79 -13.91 -38.97
N GLY A 662 -38.69 -12.74 -39.67
CA GLY A 662 -39.50 -12.40 -40.84
C GLY A 662 -39.36 -13.46 -41.94
N TYR A 663 -38.17 -13.95 -42.25
CA TYR A 663 -37.93 -15.04 -43.20
C TYR A 663 -38.60 -16.34 -42.77
N PHE A 664 -38.55 -16.69 -41.47
CA PHE A 664 -39.16 -17.91 -40.97
C PHE A 664 -40.70 -17.87 -41.13
N TYR A 665 -41.32 -16.74 -40.81
CA TYR A 665 -42.74 -16.54 -41.01
C TYR A 665 -43.13 -16.48 -42.47
N PHE A 666 -42.31 -15.89 -43.33
CA PHE A 666 -42.61 -15.77 -44.75
C PHE A 666 -42.62 -17.12 -45.46
N TRP A 667 -41.75 -18.04 -45.10
CA TRP A 667 -41.56 -19.33 -45.74
C TRP A 667 -42.09 -20.52 -44.91
N GLY A 668 -42.67 -20.30 -43.76
CA GLY A 668 -43.10 -21.37 -42.87
C GLY A 668 -41.99 -22.32 -42.40
N LYS A 669 -40.77 -21.80 -42.17
CA LYS A 669 -39.63 -22.61 -41.76
C LYS A 669 -39.56 -22.76 -40.23
N GLY A 670 -39.93 -23.94 -39.72
CA GLY A 670 -39.97 -24.22 -38.27
C GLY A 670 -41.12 -23.53 -37.51
N ILE A 671 -41.95 -22.79 -38.22
CA ILE A 671 -43.15 -22.13 -37.73
C ILE A 671 -44.16 -22.09 -38.85
N ARG A 672 -45.45 -21.96 -38.52
CA ARG A 672 -46.53 -21.82 -39.54
C ARG A 672 -46.29 -20.55 -40.36
N GLU A 673 -46.47 -20.67 -41.69
CA GLU A 673 -46.40 -19.52 -42.60
C GLU A 673 -47.41 -18.45 -42.19
N ASP A 674 -46.93 -17.24 -42.05
CA ASP A 674 -47.73 -16.03 -41.81
C ASP A 674 -47.04 -14.81 -42.42
N LYS A 675 -47.44 -14.46 -43.64
CA LYS A 675 -46.84 -13.33 -44.34
C LYS A 675 -47.16 -11.97 -43.70
N ARG A 676 -48.25 -11.86 -42.96
CA ARG A 676 -48.58 -10.63 -42.23
C ARG A 676 -47.62 -10.43 -41.07
N GLU A 677 -47.38 -11.48 -40.34
CA GLU A 677 -46.40 -11.45 -39.25
C GLU A 677 -44.98 -11.25 -39.79
N ALA A 678 -44.60 -11.86 -40.92
CA ALA A 678 -43.35 -11.64 -41.60
C ALA A 678 -43.09 -10.16 -41.92
N VAL A 679 -44.13 -9.47 -42.44
CA VAL A 679 -44.04 -8.02 -42.74
C VAL A 679 -43.80 -7.19 -41.51
N LYS A 680 -44.40 -7.52 -40.37
CA LYS A 680 -44.15 -6.80 -39.10
C LYS A 680 -42.67 -6.89 -38.72
N TRP A 681 -42.11 -8.10 -38.72
CA TRP A 681 -40.71 -8.33 -38.37
C TRP A 681 -39.75 -7.70 -39.40
N TYR A 682 -40.04 -7.82 -40.69
CA TYR A 682 -39.23 -7.13 -41.71
C TYR A 682 -39.27 -5.62 -41.54
N ARG A 683 -40.42 -5.04 -41.14
CA ARG A 683 -40.54 -3.61 -40.90
C ARG A 683 -39.68 -3.17 -39.73
N LEU A 684 -39.75 -3.86 -38.59
CA LEU A 684 -38.93 -3.56 -37.42
C LEU A 684 -37.42 -3.58 -37.77
N ALA A 685 -36.94 -4.56 -38.52
CA ALA A 685 -35.57 -4.63 -38.96
C ALA A 685 -35.25 -3.55 -40.00
N ALA A 686 -36.16 -3.25 -40.93
CA ALA A 686 -35.96 -2.23 -41.96
C ALA A 686 -35.88 -0.81 -41.39
N ASP A 687 -36.71 -0.51 -40.40
CA ASP A 687 -36.72 0.77 -39.67
C ASP A 687 -35.40 1.01 -38.93
N GLN A 688 -34.77 -0.06 -38.44
CA GLN A 688 -33.40 -0.02 -37.89
C GLN A 688 -32.29 0.07 -38.96
N GLY A 689 -32.69 0.05 -40.22
CA GLY A 689 -31.78 0.20 -41.31
C GLY A 689 -31.14 -1.08 -41.85
N ASN A 690 -31.67 -2.26 -41.53
CA ASN A 690 -31.21 -3.51 -42.14
C ASN A 690 -31.51 -3.54 -43.63
N ALA A 691 -30.52 -3.44 -44.49
CA ALA A 691 -30.70 -3.33 -45.95
C ALA A 691 -31.43 -4.53 -46.57
N GLU A 692 -31.12 -5.74 -46.10
CA GLU A 692 -31.78 -6.93 -46.61
C GLU A 692 -33.26 -7.00 -46.17
N ALA A 693 -33.57 -6.55 -44.92
CA ALA A 693 -34.97 -6.42 -44.48
C ALA A 693 -35.74 -5.37 -45.27
N GLN A 694 -35.12 -4.24 -45.60
CA GLN A 694 -35.69 -3.19 -46.48
C GLN A 694 -36.00 -3.77 -47.85
N ARG A 695 -35.12 -4.57 -48.42
CA ARG A 695 -35.39 -5.26 -49.68
C ARG A 695 -36.61 -6.20 -49.59
N TRP A 696 -36.60 -7.06 -48.56
CA TRP A 696 -37.73 -7.99 -48.36
C TRP A 696 -39.06 -7.27 -48.12
N LEU A 697 -39.06 -6.18 -47.38
CA LEU A 697 -40.22 -5.37 -47.14
C LEU A 697 -40.71 -4.72 -48.47
N GLY A 698 -39.77 -4.26 -49.29
CA GLY A 698 -40.04 -3.80 -50.65
C GLY A 698 -40.70 -4.89 -51.50
N ASP A 699 -40.19 -6.13 -51.45
CA ASP A 699 -40.81 -7.26 -52.15
C ASP A 699 -42.23 -7.55 -51.63
N CYS A 700 -42.45 -7.47 -50.30
CA CYS A 700 -43.78 -7.65 -49.72
C CYS A 700 -44.78 -6.63 -50.25
N TYR A 701 -44.42 -5.35 -50.34
CA TYR A 701 -45.25 -4.32 -50.92
C TYR A 701 -45.41 -4.43 -52.43
N PHE A 702 -44.36 -4.87 -53.13
CA PHE A 702 -44.42 -4.99 -54.60
C PHE A 702 -45.36 -6.07 -55.03
N PHE A 703 -45.34 -7.23 -54.38
CA PHE A 703 -46.12 -8.40 -54.73
C PHE A 703 -47.44 -8.50 -53.94
N GLY A 704 -47.60 -7.76 -52.86
CA GLY A 704 -48.76 -7.83 -51.97
C GLY A 704 -48.70 -9.02 -51.00
N HIS A 705 -47.50 -9.39 -50.55
CA HIS A 705 -47.31 -10.50 -49.62
C HIS A 705 -47.50 -10.05 -48.16
N GLY A 706 -48.60 -10.45 -47.53
CA GLY A 706 -48.87 -10.10 -46.12
C GLY A 706 -49.27 -8.63 -45.89
N VAL A 707 -49.27 -7.83 -46.94
CA VAL A 707 -49.64 -6.41 -46.95
C VAL A 707 -50.30 -6.05 -48.30
N GLY A 708 -51.11 -5.02 -48.32
CA GLY A 708 -51.69 -4.52 -49.56
C GLY A 708 -50.64 -4.12 -50.58
N LYS A 709 -50.84 -4.51 -51.84
CA LYS A 709 -49.89 -4.19 -52.91
C LYS A 709 -49.76 -2.67 -53.07
N ASN A 710 -48.55 -2.18 -52.91
CA ASN A 710 -48.26 -0.77 -53.09
C ASN A 710 -46.84 -0.59 -53.72
N LYS A 711 -46.81 -0.41 -55.04
CA LYS A 711 -45.55 -0.31 -55.76
C LYS A 711 -44.75 0.96 -55.45
N ARG A 712 -45.41 2.06 -55.04
CA ARG A 712 -44.70 3.29 -54.61
C ARG A 712 -43.95 3.03 -53.33
N GLU A 713 -44.60 2.44 -52.35
CA GLU A 713 -43.96 2.08 -51.07
C GLU A 713 -42.84 1.06 -51.27
N ALA A 714 -43.02 0.11 -52.18
CA ALA A 714 -41.97 -0.84 -52.54
C ALA A 714 -40.72 -0.15 -53.05
N VAL A 715 -40.87 0.88 -53.93
CA VAL A 715 -39.77 1.67 -54.47
C VAL A 715 -39.04 2.41 -53.34
N ASN A 716 -39.76 3.01 -52.41
CA ASN A 716 -39.12 3.69 -51.26
C ASN A 716 -38.21 2.73 -50.47
N TRP A 717 -38.70 1.51 -50.16
CA TRP A 717 -37.92 0.53 -49.44
C TRP A 717 -36.74 -0.03 -50.27
N TYR A 718 -36.93 -0.25 -51.56
CA TYR A 718 -35.84 -0.65 -52.45
C TYR A 718 -34.78 0.46 -52.55
N PHE A 719 -35.17 1.73 -52.58
CA PHE A 719 -34.25 2.85 -52.63
C PHE A 719 -33.38 2.88 -51.39
N LEU A 720 -33.97 2.83 -50.19
CA LEU A 720 -33.24 2.78 -48.91
C LEU A 720 -32.23 1.61 -48.85
N SER A 721 -32.67 0.44 -49.34
CA SER A 721 -31.83 -0.74 -49.39
C SER A 721 -30.71 -0.63 -50.42
N ALA A 722 -31.00 -0.06 -51.57
CA ALA A 722 -30.05 0.15 -52.69
C ALA A 722 -28.98 1.16 -52.36
N GLU A 723 -29.29 2.25 -51.67
CA GLU A 723 -28.32 3.25 -51.16
C GLU A 723 -27.34 2.63 -50.20
N LYS A 724 -27.72 1.58 -49.42
CA LYS A 724 -26.83 0.81 -48.57
C LYS A 724 -26.03 -0.27 -49.32
N GLY A 725 -26.11 -0.26 -50.62
CA GLY A 725 -25.31 -1.14 -51.48
C GLY A 725 -25.92 -2.51 -51.71
N ASN A 726 -27.18 -2.79 -51.35
CA ASN A 726 -27.77 -4.09 -51.61
C ASN A 726 -27.99 -4.30 -53.13
N ALA A 727 -27.21 -5.20 -53.72
CA ALA A 727 -27.21 -5.43 -55.17
C ALA A 727 -28.58 -5.88 -55.72
N GLU A 728 -29.33 -6.70 -55.00
CA GLU A 728 -30.64 -7.16 -55.40
C GLU A 728 -31.69 -6.03 -55.31
N ALA A 729 -31.58 -5.15 -54.31
CA ALA A 729 -32.43 -3.98 -54.22
C ALA A 729 -32.14 -2.99 -55.33
N GLN A 730 -30.86 -2.75 -55.68
CA GLN A 730 -30.43 -1.95 -56.83
C GLN A 730 -30.99 -2.52 -58.10
N ARG A 731 -30.91 -3.81 -58.32
CA ARG A 731 -31.56 -4.46 -59.49
C ARG A 731 -33.07 -4.28 -59.51
N ARG A 732 -33.76 -4.45 -58.36
CA ARG A 732 -35.22 -4.25 -58.25
C ARG A 732 -35.57 -2.80 -58.54
N LEU A 733 -34.83 -1.87 -58.00
CA LEU A 733 -35.06 -0.43 -58.24
C LEU A 733 -34.83 -0.06 -59.67
N GLY A 734 -33.76 -0.59 -60.31
CA GLY A 734 -33.51 -0.44 -61.76
C GLY A 734 -34.67 -0.96 -62.58
N ALA A 735 -35.27 -2.11 -62.21
CA ALA A 735 -36.47 -2.65 -62.87
C ALA A 735 -37.67 -1.74 -62.66
N CYS A 736 -37.86 -1.18 -61.48
CA CYS A 736 -38.98 -0.24 -61.21
C CYS A 736 -38.87 1.01 -62.11
N PHE A 737 -37.71 1.59 -62.27
CA PHE A 737 -37.51 2.72 -63.19
C PHE A 737 -37.67 2.32 -64.67
N TYR A 738 -37.19 1.14 -65.06
CA TYR A 738 -37.29 0.67 -66.46
C TYR A 738 -38.75 0.44 -66.86
N PHE A 739 -39.54 -0.27 -66.03
CA PHE A 739 -40.89 -0.63 -66.35
C PHE A 739 -41.94 0.42 -65.88
N GLY A 740 -41.57 1.39 -65.08
CA GLY A 740 -42.49 2.39 -64.52
C GLY A 740 -43.34 1.80 -63.38
N HIS A 741 -42.76 0.97 -62.55
CA HIS A 741 -43.46 0.36 -61.45
C HIS A 741 -43.30 1.19 -60.17
N GLY A 742 -44.35 1.93 -59.79
CA GLY A 742 -44.40 2.78 -58.61
C GLY A 742 -43.62 4.11 -58.76
N VAL A 743 -42.93 4.29 -59.87
CA VAL A 743 -42.21 5.52 -60.27
C VAL A 743 -42.42 5.75 -61.75
N ALA A 744 -42.21 6.98 -62.26
CA ALA A 744 -42.15 7.27 -63.65
C ALA A 744 -41.03 6.49 -64.34
N LYS A 745 -41.28 6.05 -65.60
CA LYS A 745 -40.23 5.41 -66.40
C LYS A 745 -39.07 6.35 -66.59
N ASN A 746 -37.90 5.87 -66.23
CA ASN A 746 -36.65 6.60 -66.43
C ASN A 746 -35.53 5.62 -66.79
N ARG A 747 -35.19 5.60 -68.09
CA ARG A 747 -34.16 4.68 -68.62
C ARG A 747 -32.77 4.99 -68.07
N GLN A 748 -32.46 6.26 -67.83
CA GLN A 748 -31.14 6.67 -67.33
C GLN A 748 -30.94 6.19 -65.86
N GLU A 749 -31.91 6.44 -65.02
CA GLU A 749 -31.91 5.94 -63.65
C GLU A 749 -31.91 4.40 -63.58
N ALA A 750 -32.67 3.74 -64.47
CA ALA A 750 -32.64 2.28 -64.54
C ALA A 750 -31.25 1.74 -64.87
N ILE A 751 -30.54 2.37 -65.85
CA ILE A 751 -29.19 2.00 -66.22
C ILE A 751 -28.21 2.26 -65.03
N ARG A 752 -28.34 3.39 -64.36
CA ARG A 752 -27.52 3.74 -63.19
C ARG A 752 -27.62 2.65 -62.11
N TRP A 753 -28.82 2.30 -61.71
CA TRP A 753 -29.02 1.28 -60.68
C TRP A 753 -28.63 -0.13 -61.12
N TYR A 754 -28.84 -0.49 -62.39
CA TYR A 754 -28.36 -1.77 -62.92
C TYR A 754 -26.81 -1.82 -62.96
N ARG A 755 -26.13 -0.71 -63.28
CA ARG A 755 -24.64 -0.65 -63.22
C ARG A 755 -24.12 -0.94 -61.84
N LEU A 756 -24.65 -0.28 -60.83
CA LEU A 756 -24.27 -0.52 -59.43
C LEU A 756 -24.50 -1.98 -59.02
N ALA A 757 -25.61 -2.58 -59.42
CA ALA A 757 -25.87 -3.99 -59.17
C ALA A 757 -24.92 -4.92 -59.94
N ALA A 758 -24.62 -4.58 -61.19
CA ALA A 758 -23.75 -5.34 -62.06
C ALA A 758 -22.26 -5.32 -61.57
N GLU A 759 -21.78 -4.20 -61.06
CA GLU A 759 -20.48 -4.04 -60.43
C GLU A 759 -20.30 -4.99 -59.25
N GLN A 760 -21.39 -5.34 -58.57
CA GLN A 760 -21.40 -6.33 -57.49
C GLN A 760 -21.66 -7.77 -58.02
N GLY A 761 -21.62 -8.00 -59.32
CA GLY A 761 -21.78 -9.33 -59.94
C GLY A 761 -23.23 -9.81 -60.10
N ASN A 762 -24.22 -8.93 -59.97
CA ASN A 762 -25.63 -9.36 -60.20
C ASN A 762 -25.87 -9.74 -61.64
N SER A 763 -25.98 -11.00 -61.95
CA SER A 763 -26.11 -11.58 -63.28
C SER A 763 -27.32 -11.06 -64.08
N VAL A 764 -28.45 -10.83 -63.38
CA VAL A 764 -29.65 -10.30 -63.99
C VAL A 764 -29.46 -8.83 -64.41
N ALA A 765 -28.81 -8.02 -63.59
CA ALA A 765 -28.50 -6.65 -63.90
C ALA A 765 -27.52 -6.55 -65.08
N ILE A 766 -26.49 -7.42 -65.13
CA ILE A 766 -25.57 -7.53 -66.31
C ILE A 766 -26.38 -7.87 -67.59
N SER A 767 -27.27 -8.86 -67.54
CA SER A 767 -28.10 -9.24 -68.66
C SER A 767 -28.99 -8.08 -69.13
N MET A 768 -29.56 -7.30 -68.18
CA MET A 768 -30.40 -6.14 -68.50
C MET A 768 -29.57 -5.02 -69.16
N LEU A 769 -28.38 -4.75 -68.69
CA LEU A 769 -27.46 -3.74 -69.34
C LEU A 769 -27.09 -4.14 -70.77
N LYS A 770 -26.81 -5.40 -71.01
CA LYS A 770 -26.61 -5.93 -72.38
C LYS A 770 -27.81 -5.72 -73.28
N LYS A 771 -29.04 -6.05 -72.79
CA LYS A 771 -30.28 -5.78 -73.51
C LYS A 771 -30.57 -4.33 -73.79
N LEU A 772 -30.08 -3.44 -72.94
CA LEU A 772 -30.18 -2.00 -73.08
C LEU A 772 -29.10 -1.40 -74.02
N GLY A 773 -28.16 -2.19 -74.47
CA GLY A 773 -27.05 -1.75 -75.37
C GLY A 773 -26.04 -0.82 -74.72
N VAL A 774 -25.85 -0.93 -73.38
CA VAL A 774 -24.97 -0.05 -72.60
C VAL A 774 -23.83 -0.81 -71.89
N MET A 775 -23.73 -2.12 -72.19
CA MET A 775 -22.66 -3.02 -71.71
C MET A 775 -22.36 -4.06 -72.80
#